data_8fab0a4510ea597a04e32e38df0c41ef
#
_entry.id   8fab0a4510ea597a04e32e38df0c41ef
#
_cell.length_a   1.000
_cell.length_b   1.000
_cell.length_c   1.000
_cell.angle_alpha   90.00
_cell.angle_beta   90.00
_cell.angle_gamma   90.00
#
_symmetry.space_group_name_H-M   'P 1'
#
loop_
_entity.id
_entity.type
_entity.pdbx_description
1 polymer ?
#
loop_
_entity_poly.entity_id
_entity_poly.type
_entity_poly.pdbx_seq_one_letter_code
_entity_poly.pdbx_strand_id
1 'polypeptide(L)'
;MREEALDSAHEAFAEKARAILGESRVYTDYFYRFAYGTDASLYRYIPQVVIRVENEAEMMVIMPIARECGVALTFRASGTSLSGQTSSQSVLVLLGQGFTKLEITEKGEKVTVGPMVIGAQVNQALLPYQRKIGPDPASINVARIGGIVANNSSGMCCGTKNNSYHTIADIRLVLFDGCVLDTRDRESVATFREKYAHFLDQLLALRARIMMNPLLKEKVATKYRLKNTTGYGVNALIDFEDPIEILKHLIVGSEGTLGFVSEVVYHTVPEYRHKASAFVYFTSLRECCETVKALRERAPVEAVELFDGRTLHLVGEAIADLPSFFYRPLDRDSACLLIETMGQSEADLAQKIKEIEAVFADFKIVEYTGFQTDTAITTQYWNTRKGLLPIVAKGRKSGAHVIPEDVVFPMEHLVEGVEALTALFEKHKFPEATIMGHALEGNLHFILAPEMTSKKKVKQFDRFMDELAEVVAVKYGGSLKGEHGTGRNIAPFVETEWGSEIYAVMRDIKALFDPDNILNPDVIITDNKALHITSFKSIPAADKLIQDCIECGFCEPACPSDGLSLTPRQRIALHRNMQMLPRSGESGELFAKLNRTYQYAGIETCAETGMCGQRCPVGINTGAFIKSIRPKNRGSIVRFSGNHFAKAEKFSRFALNRVQSFGVDKAHRWSSKLHNTFLGIPVIPTMMPKVASEVPILPVPSKIENSVVYFSTCVNRNLQELQGKGSIDSPAKAGKENTFDHVISLLQKAGFTPFFPDHLGGLCCGQPFTSAKANREAKSMAEKLNQALLTATRYGEIPVYVDNAPCALQVHDWQKAGLIDERIILYRPTEFLVKEVLPRLTIEEKLDRLLLHTPCSVAKAGGSQDLLKLAKACANEVVLTNIECCGFAGAKGFTVPEINENSLKRLPADAVEQFDIGASMSKTCQIGLTSHTGLSFKSIEALLDRCAL
;
A
#
# COMPACT_ATOMS: atom_id res chain seq x y z
N MET A 1 1.77 -4.67 -27.72
CA MET A 1 3.15 -4.88 -27.24
C MET A 1 4.05 -5.08 -28.45
N ARG A 2 5.15 -4.37 -28.53
CA ARG A 2 6.19 -4.51 -29.55
C ARG A 2 7.52 -4.39 -28.84
N GLU A 3 8.42 -5.34 -29.05
CA GLU A 3 9.78 -5.29 -28.52
C GLU A 3 10.61 -4.34 -29.39
N GLU A 4 11.19 -3.32 -28.76
CA GLU A 4 12.12 -2.40 -29.39
C GLU A 4 13.49 -2.60 -28.77
N ALA A 5 14.53 -2.68 -29.60
CA ALA A 5 15.92 -2.72 -29.13
C ALA A 5 16.25 -1.44 -28.38
N LEU A 6 17.24 -1.50 -27.50
CA LEU A 6 17.81 -0.31 -26.88
C LEU A 6 18.54 0.51 -27.96
N ASP A 7 18.52 1.82 -27.82
CA ASP A 7 19.44 2.65 -28.58
C ASP A 7 20.84 2.66 -27.95
N SER A 8 21.84 3.15 -28.71
CA SER A 8 23.23 3.10 -28.30
C SER A 8 23.57 3.90 -27.04
N ALA A 9 22.83 4.98 -26.79
CA ALA A 9 23.00 5.79 -25.57
C ALA A 9 22.54 5.03 -24.31
N HIS A 10 21.40 4.34 -24.42
CA HIS A 10 20.86 3.53 -23.32
C HIS A 10 21.64 2.24 -23.12
N GLU A 11 22.23 1.64 -24.18
CA GLU A 11 23.14 0.51 -24.05
C GLU A 11 24.41 0.90 -23.28
N ALA A 12 25.03 2.03 -23.65
CA ALA A 12 26.22 2.55 -22.98
C ALA A 12 25.92 2.91 -21.49
N PHE A 13 24.77 3.53 -21.23
CA PHE A 13 24.32 3.80 -19.86
C PHE A 13 24.14 2.50 -19.07
N ALA A 14 23.47 1.51 -19.62
CA ALA A 14 23.20 0.24 -18.94
C ALA A 14 24.50 -0.50 -18.59
N GLU A 15 25.50 -0.47 -19.46
CA GLU A 15 26.83 -1.06 -19.20
C GLU A 15 27.52 -0.39 -18.02
N LYS A 16 27.58 0.96 -18.02
CA LYS A 16 28.18 1.74 -16.93
C LYS A 16 27.40 1.54 -15.62
N ALA A 17 26.07 1.53 -15.68
CA ALA A 17 25.21 1.31 -14.51
C ALA A 17 25.43 -0.09 -13.91
N ARG A 18 25.62 -1.14 -14.72
CA ARG A 18 25.93 -2.50 -14.23
C ARG A 18 27.26 -2.57 -13.46
N ALA A 19 28.24 -1.80 -13.88
CA ALA A 19 29.52 -1.75 -13.17
C ALA A 19 29.40 -1.19 -11.75
N ILE A 20 28.42 -0.30 -11.51
CA ILE A 20 28.16 0.33 -10.22
C ILE A 20 27.13 -0.48 -9.39
N LEU A 21 26.01 -0.84 -10.01
CA LEU A 21 24.83 -1.42 -9.33
C LEU A 21 24.84 -2.95 -9.31
N GLY A 22 25.61 -3.58 -10.19
CA GLY A 22 25.57 -5.02 -10.44
C GLY A 22 24.44 -5.43 -11.40
N GLU A 23 24.62 -6.59 -12.04
CA GLU A 23 23.74 -7.10 -13.11
C GLU A 23 22.28 -7.24 -12.68
N SER A 24 22.02 -7.69 -11.44
CA SER A 24 20.67 -7.96 -10.94
C SER A 24 19.81 -6.71 -10.70
N ARG A 25 20.39 -5.52 -10.76
CA ARG A 25 19.71 -4.25 -10.50
C ARG A 25 19.55 -3.37 -11.74
N VAL A 26 19.93 -3.86 -12.94
CA VAL A 26 19.80 -3.16 -14.23
C VAL A 26 19.00 -4.03 -15.19
N TYR A 27 17.76 -3.61 -15.47
CA TYR A 27 16.82 -4.37 -16.29
C TYR A 27 16.73 -3.76 -17.69
N THR A 28 17.19 -4.48 -18.68
CA THR A 28 17.12 -4.12 -20.11
C THR A 28 16.22 -5.05 -20.91
N ASP A 29 15.80 -6.18 -20.35
CA ASP A 29 14.86 -7.10 -20.98
C ASP A 29 13.46 -6.49 -21.10
N TYR A 30 12.81 -6.64 -22.24
CA TYR A 30 11.51 -6.05 -22.56
C TYR A 30 10.42 -6.48 -21.58
N PHE A 31 10.48 -7.67 -21.01
CA PHE A 31 9.53 -8.16 -20.01
C PHE A 31 9.47 -7.24 -18.78
N TYR A 32 10.64 -6.93 -18.20
CA TYR A 32 10.73 -6.05 -17.04
C TYR A 32 10.50 -4.58 -17.41
N ARG A 33 11.02 -4.12 -18.56
CA ARG A 33 10.75 -2.78 -19.07
C ARG A 33 9.24 -2.52 -19.19
N PHE A 34 8.50 -3.46 -19.76
CA PHE A 34 7.05 -3.37 -19.85
C PHE A 34 6.38 -3.44 -18.48
N ALA A 35 6.82 -4.34 -17.58
CA ALA A 35 6.27 -4.49 -16.24
C ALA A 35 6.37 -3.19 -15.42
N TYR A 36 7.49 -2.49 -15.56
CA TYR A 36 7.72 -1.21 -14.89
C TYR A 36 7.16 -0.01 -15.68
N GLY A 37 6.76 -0.18 -16.92
CA GLY A 37 6.17 0.87 -17.77
C GLY A 37 4.74 1.26 -17.38
N THR A 38 4.38 1.15 -16.10
CA THR A 38 3.04 1.50 -15.60
C THR A 38 3.11 2.20 -14.25
N ASP A 39 2.19 3.15 -14.01
CA ASP A 39 1.91 3.81 -12.75
C ASP A 39 0.38 3.92 -12.57
N ALA A 40 -0.12 4.79 -11.69
CA ALA A 40 -1.56 4.95 -11.50
C ALA A 40 -2.23 5.87 -12.55
N SER A 41 -1.46 6.56 -13.39
CA SER A 41 -1.99 7.45 -14.44
C SER A 41 -2.62 6.70 -15.60
N LEU A 42 -3.24 7.44 -16.50
CA LEU A 42 -3.79 6.88 -17.75
C LEU A 42 -2.72 6.57 -18.81
N TYR A 43 -1.46 6.90 -18.57
CA TYR A 43 -0.37 6.77 -19.52
C TYR A 43 0.40 5.46 -19.40
N ARG A 44 1.00 5.02 -20.50
CA ARG A 44 1.98 3.95 -20.54
C ARG A 44 3.21 4.41 -21.31
N TYR A 45 4.30 4.55 -20.57
CA TYR A 45 5.62 4.80 -21.11
C TYR A 45 6.52 3.61 -20.77
N ILE A 46 7.10 2.97 -21.78
CA ILE A 46 7.97 1.82 -21.59
C ILE A 46 9.41 2.33 -21.53
N PRO A 47 10.10 2.23 -20.39
CA PRO A 47 11.47 2.70 -20.26
C PRO A 47 12.42 1.88 -21.14
N GLN A 48 13.49 2.51 -21.61
CA GLN A 48 14.58 1.81 -22.28
C GLN A 48 15.38 0.98 -21.25
N VAL A 49 15.67 1.56 -20.09
CA VAL A 49 16.35 0.89 -18.99
C VAL A 49 15.62 1.12 -17.68
N VAL A 50 15.56 0.11 -16.81
CA VAL A 50 15.10 0.27 -15.43
C VAL A 50 16.27 -0.07 -14.52
N ILE A 51 16.58 0.79 -13.58
CA ILE A 51 17.63 0.56 -12.59
C ILE A 51 17.07 0.62 -11.17
N ARG A 52 17.72 -0.09 -10.24
CA ARG A 52 17.43 0.01 -8.82
C ARG A 52 18.64 0.52 -8.06
N VAL A 53 18.46 1.68 -7.40
CA VAL A 53 19.48 2.36 -6.60
C VAL A 53 19.17 2.11 -5.13
N GLU A 54 20.17 1.66 -4.36
CA GLU A 54 19.95 1.29 -2.95
C GLU A 54 20.34 2.39 -1.97
N ASN A 55 21.19 3.33 -2.35
CA ASN A 55 21.68 4.39 -1.47
C ASN A 55 22.06 5.67 -2.23
N GLU A 56 22.29 6.74 -1.48
CA GLU A 56 22.65 8.06 -2.01
C GLU A 56 23.99 8.03 -2.79
N ALA A 57 24.97 7.27 -2.30
CA ALA A 57 26.30 7.22 -2.96
C ALA A 57 26.20 6.65 -4.39
N GLU A 58 25.32 5.65 -4.60
CA GLU A 58 25.00 5.16 -5.94
C GLU A 58 24.34 6.24 -6.81
N MET A 59 23.40 7.01 -6.23
CA MET A 59 22.72 8.10 -6.95
C MET A 59 23.69 9.20 -7.38
N MET A 60 24.63 9.57 -6.51
CA MET A 60 25.68 10.57 -6.81
C MET A 60 26.53 10.19 -8.04
N VAL A 61 26.69 8.90 -8.31
CA VAL A 61 27.45 8.40 -9.47
C VAL A 61 26.55 8.21 -10.70
N ILE A 62 25.34 7.73 -10.51
CA ILE A 62 24.39 7.45 -11.61
C ILE A 62 23.93 8.73 -12.32
N MET A 63 23.71 9.84 -11.60
CA MET A 63 23.25 11.08 -12.23
C MET A 63 24.29 11.66 -13.23
N PRO A 64 25.56 11.80 -12.88
CA PRO A 64 26.61 12.20 -13.85
C PRO A 64 26.74 11.23 -15.04
N ILE A 65 26.63 9.91 -14.82
CA ILE A 65 26.68 8.91 -15.88
C ILE A 65 25.51 9.10 -16.87
N ALA A 66 24.31 9.36 -16.35
CA ALA A 66 23.15 9.63 -17.20
C ALA A 66 23.36 10.88 -18.07
N ARG A 67 23.91 11.93 -17.49
CA ARG A 67 24.30 13.15 -18.18
C ARG A 67 25.34 12.89 -19.28
N GLU A 68 26.41 12.15 -18.95
CA GLU A 68 27.47 11.79 -19.92
C GLU A 68 26.90 10.98 -21.10
N CYS A 69 25.95 10.09 -20.85
CA CYS A 69 25.31 9.29 -21.89
C CYS A 69 24.18 10.01 -22.63
N GLY A 70 23.75 11.19 -22.15
CA GLY A 70 22.62 11.94 -22.72
C GLY A 70 21.27 11.23 -22.54
N VAL A 71 21.08 10.47 -21.42
CA VAL A 71 19.84 9.75 -21.14
C VAL A 71 19.10 10.39 -19.96
N ALA A 72 17.76 10.45 -20.07
CA ALA A 72 16.94 11.06 -19.05
C ALA A 72 16.60 10.09 -17.92
N LEU A 73 16.53 10.61 -16.68
CA LEU A 73 16.18 9.87 -15.46
C LEU A 73 14.78 10.27 -14.97
N THR A 74 13.98 9.29 -14.59
CA THR A 74 12.71 9.50 -13.89
C THR A 74 12.74 8.71 -12.59
N PHE A 75 12.57 9.37 -11.44
CA PHE A 75 12.60 8.74 -10.12
C PHE A 75 11.21 8.20 -9.77
N ARG A 76 11.15 6.98 -9.21
CA ARG A 76 9.91 6.36 -8.78
C ARG A 76 9.99 5.82 -7.36
N ALA A 77 9.12 6.30 -6.49
CA ALA A 77 8.89 5.75 -5.17
C ALA A 77 7.78 4.65 -5.23
N SER A 78 6.49 5.00 -5.10
CA SER A 78 5.38 4.03 -5.18
C SER A 78 4.70 3.96 -6.54
N GLY A 79 4.86 4.97 -7.40
CA GLY A 79 4.14 5.04 -8.67
C GLY A 79 2.62 5.10 -8.49
N THR A 80 2.15 5.81 -7.48
CA THR A 80 0.72 6.08 -7.20
C THR A 80 0.24 7.37 -7.86
N SER A 81 1.09 8.03 -8.61
CA SER A 81 0.84 9.29 -9.28
C SER A 81 -0.20 9.16 -10.39
N LEU A 82 -1.12 10.12 -10.47
CA LEU A 82 -2.26 10.11 -11.39
C LEU A 82 -2.00 10.87 -12.70
N SER A 83 -0.96 11.71 -12.75
CA SER A 83 -0.68 12.63 -13.87
C SER A 83 0.52 12.22 -14.75
N GLY A 84 1.09 11.00 -14.55
CA GLY A 84 2.13 10.44 -15.43
C GLY A 84 3.57 10.88 -15.15
N GLN A 85 3.83 11.61 -14.07
CA GLN A 85 5.16 12.10 -13.71
C GLN A 85 6.13 11.01 -13.25
N THR A 86 5.66 9.80 -12.95
CA THR A 86 6.50 8.67 -12.52
C THR A 86 6.74 7.64 -13.62
N SER A 87 6.38 7.94 -14.85
CA SER A 87 6.58 7.09 -16.02
C SER A 87 7.66 7.64 -16.93
N SER A 88 8.49 6.77 -17.53
CA SER A 88 9.64 7.15 -18.37
C SER A 88 9.66 6.40 -19.69
N GLN A 89 10.17 7.05 -20.74
CA GLN A 89 10.58 6.40 -21.99
C GLN A 89 12.09 6.17 -22.05
N SER A 90 12.86 6.76 -21.14
CA SER A 90 14.30 6.64 -21.04
C SER A 90 14.70 5.74 -19.87
N VAL A 91 15.31 6.27 -18.83
CA VAL A 91 15.71 5.48 -17.65
C VAL A 91 14.73 5.67 -16.51
N LEU A 92 14.17 4.58 -16.00
CA LEU A 92 13.37 4.57 -14.78
C LEU A 92 14.23 4.16 -13.60
N VAL A 93 14.32 5.04 -12.61
CA VAL A 93 15.08 4.82 -11.37
C VAL A 93 14.15 4.40 -10.24
N LEU A 94 14.29 3.16 -9.79
CA LEU A 94 13.60 2.62 -8.62
C LEU A 94 14.47 2.80 -7.39
N LEU A 95 13.87 3.15 -6.27
CA LEU A 95 14.60 3.31 -5.01
C LEU A 95 14.50 2.05 -4.17
N GLY A 96 15.60 1.66 -3.52
CA GLY A 96 15.71 0.48 -2.68
C GLY A 96 15.58 0.76 -1.18
N GLN A 97 15.94 -0.24 -0.39
CA GLN A 97 15.72 -0.21 1.08
C GLN A 97 16.65 0.73 1.83
N GLY A 98 17.79 1.13 1.26
CA GLY A 98 18.70 2.10 1.90
C GLY A 98 18.08 3.50 2.10
N PHE A 99 16.93 3.76 1.51
CA PHE A 99 16.20 5.02 1.64
C PHE A 99 15.01 4.97 2.61
N THR A 100 15.06 4.09 3.62
CA THR A 100 13.97 3.87 4.59
C THR A 100 14.25 4.43 5.99
N LYS A 101 15.21 5.36 6.12
CA LYS A 101 15.50 6.02 7.40
C LYS A 101 14.23 6.65 7.99
N LEU A 102 14.03 6.49 9.30
CA LEU A 102 12.99 7.15 10.08
C LEU A 102 13.57 7.45 11.47
N GLU A 103 13.70 8.73 11.79
CA GLU A 103 14.27 9.20 13.05
C GLU A 103 13.42 10.34 13.59
N ILE A 104 12.92 10.18 14.82
CA ILE A 104 12.09 11.16 15.51
C ILE A 104 12.96 11.92 16.51
N THR A 105 12.91 13.24 16.45
CA THR A 105 13.67 14.12 17.32
C THR A 105 12.78 15.14 18.01
N GLU A 106 13.33 15.92 18.94
CA GLU A 106 12.63 17.02 19.62
C GLU A 106 11.27 16.60 20.21
N LYS A 107 11.21 15.40 20.85
CA LYS A 107 9.98 14.84 21.44
C LYS A 107 8.81 14.74 20.43
N GLY A 108 9.12 14.44 19.19
CA GLY A 108 8.14 14.28 18.13
C GLY A 108 7.87 15.56 17.31
N GLU A 109 8.46 16.70 17.65
CA GLU A 109 8.26 17.95 16.89
C GLU A 109 8.91 17.91 15.51
N LYS A 110 9.97 17.10 15.35
CA LYS A 110 10.62 16.86 14.06
C LYS A 110 10.76 15.39 13.76
N VAL A 111 10.71 15.05 12.49
CA VAL A 111 10.99 13.70 11.99
C VAL A 111 11.84 13.77 10.73
N THR A 112 12.96 13.05 10.74
CA THR A 112 13.82 12.84 9.56
C THR A 112 13.42 11.55 8.87
N VAL A 113 13.12 11.63 7.58
CA VAL A 113 12.60 10.48 6.82
C VAL A 113 13.25 10.36 5.46
N GLY A 114 13.56 9.13 5.07
CA GLY A 114 14.00 8.78 3.73
C GLY A 114 12.82 8.72 2.74
N PRO A 115 13.08 8.90 1.44
CA PRO A 115 12.03 8.98 0.41
C PRO A 115 11.22 7.69 0.24
N MET A 116 11.68 6.54 0.73
CA MET A 116 11.00 5.25 0.60
C MET A 116 10.13 4.88 1.81
N VAL A 117 10.10 5.67 2.87
CA VAL A 117 9.19 5.48 4.01
C VAL A 117 7.76 5.80 3.58
N ILE A 118 6.80 4.95 3.94
CA ILE A 118 5.37 5.19 3.69
C ILE A 118 4.84 6.21 4.70
N GLY A 119 4.08 7.21 4.24
CA GLY A 119 3.58 8.28 5.10
C GLY A 119 2.82 7.77 6.35
N ALA A 120 1.97 6.75 6.19
CA ALA A 120 1.28 6.15 7.33
C ALA A 120 2.21 5.48 8.35
N GLN A 121 3.38 4.97 7.94
CA GLN A 121 4.38 4.43 8.87
C GLN A 121 5.01 5.53 9.72
N VAL A 122 5.24 6.71 9.12
CA VAL A 122 5.72 7.89 9.86
C VAL A 122 4.68 8.30 10.90
N ASN A 123 3.41 8.41 10.51
CA ASN A 123 2.33 8.75 11.42
C ASN A 123 2.16 7.73 12.55
N GLN A 124 2.30 6.44 12.25
CA GLN A 124 2.27 5.39 13.27
C GLN A 124 3.40 5.54 14.29
N ALA A 125 4.60 5.88 13.84
CA ALA A 125 5.74 6.12 14.73
C ALA A 125 5.59 7.39 15.58
N LEU A 126 4.85 8.40 15.09
CA LEU A 126 4.55 9.65 15.79
C LEU A 126 3.37 9.56 16.77
N LEU A 127 2.54 8.50 16.71
CA LEU A 127 1.38 8.33 17.61
C LEU A 127 1.69 8.48 19.10
N PRO A 128 2.80 7.94 19.65
CA PRO A 128 3.14 8.11 21.07
C PRO A 128 3.31 9.56 21.48
N TYR A 129 3.68 10.41 20.53
CA TYR A 129 3.89 11.85 20.72
C TYR A 129 2.62 12.69 20.46
N GLN A 130 1.49 12.04 20.08
CA GLN A 130 0.23 12.70 19.67
C GLN A 130 0.46 13.67 18.50
N ARG A 131 1.28 13.25 17.53
CA ARG A 131 1.65 14.06 16.37
C ARG A 131 1.59 13.23 15.09
N LYS A 132 1.56 13.92 13.96
CA LYS A 132 1.64 13.35 12.61
C LYS A 132 2.44 14.27 11.68
N ILE A 133 2.78 13.81 10.48
CA ILE A 133 3.25 14.71 9.41
C ILE A 133 2.08 15.55 8.90
N GLY A 134 2.38 16.74 8.42
CA GLY A 134 1.36 17.66 7.92
C GLY A 134 0.61 17.16 6.70
N PRO A 135 1.28 16.71 5.60
CA PRO A 135 0.61 16.23 4.40
C PRO A 135 -0.12 14.90 4.65
N ASP A 136 -1.38 14.82 4.23
CA ASP A 136 -2.28 13.69 4.46
C ASP A 136 -3.01 13.21 3.18
N PRO A 137 -2.29 12.93 2.07
CA PRO A 137 -2.94 12.51 0.84
C PRO A 137 -3.79 11.25 1.06
N ALA A 138 -4.88 11.09 0.27
CA ALA A 138 -5.76 9.93 0.36
C ALA A 138 -5.00 8.58 0.19
N SER A 139 -3.85 8.61 -0.47
CA SER A 139 -2.94 7.48 -0.67
C SER A 139 -1.91 7.29 0.46
N ILE A 140 -1.99 8.00 1.59
CA ILE A 140 -0.99 8.01 2.69
C ILE A 140 -0.55 6.60 3.14
N ASN A 141 -1.45 5.62 3.03
CA ASN A 141 -1.18 4.22 3.40
C ASN A 141 -0.23 3.47 2.43
N VAL A 142 0.07 4.06 1.27
CA VAL A 142 0.93 3.48 0.23
C VAL A 142 1.88 4.49 -0.40
N ALA A 143 1.53 5.78 -0.36
CA ALA A 143 2.39 6.85 -0.83
C ALA A 143 3.64 6.97 0.05
N ARG A 144 4.78 7.17 -0.60
CA ARG A 144 6.08 7.32 0.06
C ARG A 144 6.49 8.77 0.12
N ILE A 145 7.26 9.12 1.13
CA ILE A 145 7.67 10.50 1.43
C ILE A 145 8.28 11.20 0.20
N GLY A 146 9.15 10.51 -0.56
CA GLY A 146 9.73 11.11 -1.77
C GLY A 146 8.69 11.57 -2.79
N GLY A 147 7.60 10.78 -2.98
CA GLY A 147 6.49 11.19 -3.85
C GLY A 147 5.62 12.29 -3.22
N ILE A 148 5.41 12.25 -1.90
CA ILE A 148 4.63 13.27 -1.18
C ILE A 148 5.30 14.64 -1.31
N VAL A 149 6.62 14.70 -1.12
CA VAL A 149 7.40 15.94 -1.28
C VAL A 149 7.46 16.39 -2.74
N ALA A 150 7.77 15.45 -3.65
CA ALA A 150 7.92 15.76 -5.08
C ALA A 150 6.64 16.32 -5.71
N ASN A 151 5.46 15.92 -5.22
CA ASN A 151 4.18 16.48 -5.68
C ASN A 151 3.67 17.65 -4.82
N ASN A 152 4.30 17.95 -3.68
CA ASN A 152 3.70 18.78 -2.64
C ASN A 152 2.27 18.29 -2.32
N SER A 153 2.12 16.96 -2.19
CA SER A 153 0.81 16.34 -1.97
C SER A 153 0.20 16.86 -0.68
N SER A 154 -1.04 17.27 -0.76
CA SER A 154 -1.85 17.61 0.42
C SER A 154 -2.89 16.51 0.67
N GLY A 155 -4.05 16.83 1.17
CA GLY A 155 -5.11 15.89 1.44
C GLY A 155 -6.32 16.57 2.04
N MET A 156 -7.07 15.81 2.82
CA MET A 156 -8.38 16.22 3.33
C MET A 156 -8.32 17.26 4.45
N CYS A 157 -7.28 17.17 5.32
CA CYS A 157 -7.18 18.01 6.52
C CYS A 157 -5.99 18.96 6.50
N CYS A 158 -5.00 18.75 5.63
CA CYS A 158 -3.77 19.54 5.71
C CYS A 158 -3.91 20.97 5.14
N GLY A 159 -4.85 21.17 4.25
CA GLY A 159 -5.02 22.47 3.57
C GLY A 159 -3.73 22.96 2.89
N THR A 160 -3.58 24.27 2.80
CA THR A 160 -2.32 24.91 2.38
C THR A 160 -1.31 25.01 3.53
N LYS A 161 -1.79 25.11 4.78
CA LYS A 161 -0.97 25.38 5.97
C LYS A 161 -0.03 24.24 6.36
N ASN A 162 -0.44 23.01 6.16
CA ASN A 162 0.25 21.81 6.65
C ASN A 162 0.81 20.93 5.52
N ASN A 163 0.85 21.43 4.27
CA ASN A 163 1.44 20.69 3.15
C ASN A 163 2.98 20.59 3.30
N SER A 164 3.64 19.83 2.40
CA SER A 164 5.10 19.68 2.45
C SER A 164 5.85 21.01 2.38
N TYR A 165 5.38 21.96 1.58
CA TYR A 165 6.00 23.27 1.42
C TYR A 165 6.10 24.04 2.75
N HIS A 166 5.06 24.03 3.58
CA HIS A 166 5.01 24.76 4.84
C HIS A 166 5.55 23.97 6.05
N THR A 167 5.69 22.66 5.92
CA THR A 167 6.15 21.81 7.03
C THR A 167 7.56 21.26 6.86
N ILE A 168 8.19 21.49 5.70
CA ILE A 168 9.59 21.10 5.50
C ILE A 168 10.52 21.95 6.36
N ALA A 169 11.29 21.32 7.26
CA ALA A 169 12.33 21.96 8.02
C ALA A 169 13.64 21.98 7.24
N ASP A 170 14.06 20.80 6.77
CA ASP A 170 15.31 20.61 6.04
C ASP A 170 15.19 19.55 4.96
N ILE A 171 16.16 19.59 4.03
CA ILE A 171 16.24 18.63 2.93
C ILE A 171 17.69 18.20 2.68
N ARG A 172 17.86 16.96 2.24
CA ARG A 172 19.10 16.46 1.67
C ARG A 172 18.86 16.09 0.21
N LEU A 173 19.61 16.72 -0.67
CA LEU A 173 19.37 16.75 -2.11
C LEU A 173 20.62 16.35 -2.89
N VAL A 174 20.47 15.55 -3.93
CA VAL A 174 21.50 15.26 -4.94
C VAL A 174 21.14 16.02 -6.22
N LEU A 175 22.04 16.90 -6.68
CA LEU A 175 21.87 17.68 -7.91
C LEU A 175 22.31 16.87 -9.14
N PHE A 176 21.99 17.40 -10.34
CA PHE A 176 22.24 16.76 -11.64
C PHE A 176 23.70 16.35 -11.89
N ASP A 177 24.65 17.00 -11.22
CA ASP A 177 26.10 16.71 -11.30
C ASP A 177 26.61 15.77 -10.19
N GLY A 178 25.67 15.19 -9.39
CA GLY A 178 25.99 14.30 -8.26
C GLY A 178 26.41 15.03 -6.97
N CYS A 179 26.38 16.36 -6.95
CA CYS A 179 26.68 17.12 -5.73
C CYS A 179 25.55 16.99 -4.72
N VAL A 180 25.90 16.83 -3.43
CA VAL A 180 24.96 16.74 -2.33
C VAL A 180 24.90 18.07 -1.59
N LEU A 181 23.68 18.53 -1.29
CA LEU A 181 23.38 19.60 -0.36
C LEU A 181 22.55 19.05 0.80
N ASP A 182 23.05 19.17 2.02
CA ASP A 182 22.28 18.95 3.26
C ASP A 182 22.04 20.27 3.95
N THR A 183 20.81 20.74 3.99
CA THR A 183 20.48 22.07 4.55
C THR A 183 20.58 22.11 6.09
N ARG A 184 20.64 20.96 6.77
CA ARG A 184 20.90 20.86 8.22
C ARG A 184 22.35 21.13 8.57
N ASP A 185 23.25 20.79 7.65
CA ASP A 185 24.69 20.85 7.87
C ASP A 185 25.27 22.20 7.39
N ARG A 186 25.72 22.98 8.33
CA ARG A 186 26.30 24.31 8.06
C ARG A 186 27.54 24.25 7.16
N GLU A 187 28.34 23.19 7.28
CA GLU A 187 29.53 23.00 6.44
C GLU A 187 29.12 22.64 5.00
N SER A 188 28.14 21.78 4.85
CA SER A 188 27.53 21.46 3.54
C SER A 188 27.00 22.72 2.86
N VAL A 189 26.24 23.53 3.59
CA VAL A 189 25.68 24.81 3.08
C VAL A 189 26.78 25.79 2.70
N ALA A 190 27.82 25.94 3.53
CA ALA A 190 28.95 26.84 3.24
C ALA A 190 29.70 26.42 1.97
N THR A 191 30.02 25.14 1.87
CA THR A 191 30.70 24.55 0.70
C THR A 191 29.84 24.73 -0.56
N PHE A 192 28.53 24.51 -0.43
CA PHE A 192 27.59 24.69 -1.54
C PHE A 192 27.54 26.16 -2.01
N ARG A 193 27.49 27.11 -1.08
CA ARG A 193 27.48 28.55 -1.41
C ARG A 193 28.75 28.99 -2.14
N GLU A 194 29.90 28.45 -1.76
CA GLU A 194 31.17 28.71 -2.45
C GLU A 194 31.19 28.10 -3.85
N LYS A 195 30.90 26.81 -3.95
CA LYS A 195 30.97 26.06 -5.21
C LYS A 195 29.95 26.53 -6.24
N TYR A 196 28.74 26.87 -5.79
CA TYR A 196 27.61 27.23 -6.64
C TYR A 196 27.18 28.70 -6.54
N ALA A 197 28.15 29.62 -6.22
CA ALA A 197 27.88 31.02 -6.08
C ALA A 197 27.12 31.60 -7.30
N HIS A 198 27.59 31.32 -8.50
CA HIS A 198 26.95 31.76 -9.75
C HIS A 198 25.52 31.23 -9.93
N PHE A 199 25.28 29.97 -9.59
CA PHE A 199 23.93 29.37 -9.60
C PHE A 199 22.99 30.12 -8.63
N LEU A 200 23.45 30.41 -7.40
CA LEU A 200 22.68 31.14 -6.39
C LEU A 200 22.42 32.58 -6.82
N ASP A 201 23.37 33.24 -7.47
CA ASP A 201 23.16 34.57 -8.04
C ASP A 201 22.10 34.58 -9.16
N GLN A 202 22.11 33.57 -10.03
CA GLN A 202 21.07 33.40 -11.06
C GLN A 202 19.71 33.16 -10.42
N LEU A 203 19.63 32.36 -9.37
CA LEU A 203 18.37 32.12 -8.63
C LEU A 203 17.84 33.41 -7.99
N LEU A 204 18.72 34.26 -7.41
CA LEU A 204 18.35 35.57 -6.89
C LEU A 204 17.93 36.54 -8.02
N ALA A 205 18.51 36.44 -9.21
CA ALA A 205 18.07 37.23 -10.37
C ALA A 205 16.65 36.86 -10.80
N LEU A 206 16.30 35.57 -10.77
CA LEU A 206 14.92 35.14 -11.03
C LEU A 206 13.95 35.67 -9.96
N ARG A 207 14.35 35.65 -8.68
CA ARG A 207 13.61 36.31 -7.59
C ARG A 207 13.38 37.79 -7.88
N ALA A 208 14.45 38.52 -8.21
CA ALA A 208 14.35 39.92 -8.51
C ALA A 208 13.39 40.24 -9.66
N ARG A 209 13.37 39.43 -10.71
CA ARG A 209 12.45 39.58 -11.86
C ARG A 209 10.98 39.55 -11.42
N ILE A 210 10.59 38.67 -10.48
CA ILE A 210 9.22 38.64 -9.95
C ILE A 210 9.00 39.82 -8.97
N MET A 211 9.93 40.03 -8.06
CA MET A 211 9.78 41.05 -6.99
C MET A 211 9.70 42.47 -7.52
N MET A 212 10.38 42.79 -8.64
CA MET A 212 10.36 44.11 -9.28
C MET A 212 9.13 44.37 -10.13
N ASN A 213 8.33 43.36 -10.43
CA ASN A 213 7.07 43.46 -11.16
C ASN A 213 5.87 43.21 -10.21
N PRO A 214 5.18 44.30 -9.75
CA PRO A 214 4.08 44.17 -8.79
C PRO A 214 2.96 43.23 -9.26
N LEU A 215 2.65 43.23 -10.56
CA LEU A 215 1.59 42.37 -11.12
C LEU A 215 1.96 40.88 -11.05
N LEU A 216 3.21 40.52 -11.35
CA LEU A 216 3.68 39.15 -11.25
C LEU A 216 3.70 38.71 -9.79
N LYS A 217 4.22 39.55 -8.90
CA LYS A 217 4.24 39.28 -7.46
C LYS A 217 2.85 39.03 -6.90
N GLU A 218 1.88 39.87 -7.23
CA GLU A 218 0.50 39.76 -6.77
C GLU A 218 -0.15 38.48 -7.35
N LYS A 219 0.08 38.20 -8.64
CA LYS A 219 -0.43 36.98 -9.26
C LYS A 219 0.08 35.73 -8.55
N VAL A 220 1.39 35.63 -8.28
CA VAL A 220 1.99 34.52 -7.54
C VAL A 220 1.39 34.42 -6.13
N ALA A 221 1.35 35.52 -5.38
CA ALA A 221 0.80 35.56 -4.03
C ALA A 221 -0.67 35.11 -3.97
N THR A 222 -1.47 35.53 -4.94
CA THR A 222 -2.90 35.18 -5.02
C THR A 222 -3.10 33.68 -5.35
N LYS A 223 -2.34 33.16 -6.32
CA LYS A 223 -2.43 31.75 -6.73
C LYS A 223 -2.07 30.79 -5.60
N TYR A 224 -1.11 31.13 -4.73
CA TYR A 224 -0.71 30.26 -3.62
C TYR A 224 -1.51 30.46 -2.33
N ARG A 225 -2.54 31.32 -2.34
CA ARG A 225 -3.62 31.27 -1.34
C ARG A 225 -4.53 30.06 -1.55
N LEU A 226 -4.51 29.50 -2.75
CA LEU A 226 -5.19 28.25 -3.13
C LEU A 226 -4.21 27.07 -2.99
N LYS A 227 -4.74 25.85 -2.86
CA LYS A 227 -3.95 24.67 -3.17
C LYS A 227 -3.52 24.75 -4.64
N ASN A 228 -2.24 24.69 -4.91
CA ASN A 228 -1.71 24.79 -6.27
C ASN A 228 -0.44 23.95 -6.43
N THR A 229 -0.48 22.99 -7.34
CA THR A 229 0.64 22.17 -7.79
C THR A 229 0.81 22.22 -9.31
N THR A 230 0.25 23.25 -9.96
CA THR A 230 0.47 23.52 -11.39
C THR A 230 1.77 24.32 -11.57
N GLY A 231 2.74 23.76 -12.22
CA GLY A 231 4.04 24.40 -12.41
C GLY A 231 4.98 24.20 -11.22
N TYR A 232 6.06 24.97 -11.18
CA TYR A 232 6.97 24.99 -10.02
C TYR A 232 6.43 25.87 -8.91
N GLY A 233 6.85 25.62 -7.65
CA GLY A 233 6.56 26.40 -6.48
C GLY A 233 7.20 27.79 -6.50
N VAL A 234 6.85 28.64 -7.48
CA VAL A 234 7.45 29.97 -7.67
C VAL A 234 7.17 30.96 -6.55
N ASN A 235 6.23 30.63 -5.63
CA ASN A 235 6.05 31.39 -4.39
C ASN A 235 7.33 31.40 -3.53
N ALA A 236 8.20 30.39 -3.64
CA ALA A 236 9.49 30.39 -2.97
C ALA A 236 10.34 31.64 -3.30
N LEU A 237 10.17 32.20 -4.52
CA LEU A 237 10.85 33.42 -4.96
C LEU A 237 10.29 34.69 -4.30
N ILE A 238 9.11 34.65 -3.69
CA ILE A 238 8.53 35.79 -2.97
C ILE A 238 8.56 35.60 -1.45
N ASP A 239 8.47 34.33 -0.99
CA ASP A 239 8.37 33.99 0.43
C ASP A 239 9.73 34.05 1.14
N PHE A 240 10.84 33.80 0.41
CA PHE A 240 12.19 33.71 1.00
C PHE A 240 13.17 34.67 0.33
N GLU A 241 14.18 35.12 1.13
CA GLU A 241 15.29 35.96 0.66
C GLU A 241 16.59 35.15 0.50
N ASP A 242 16.82 34.17 1.39
CA ASP A 242 17.97 33.27 1.33
C ASP A 242 17.84 32.32 0.14
N PRO A 243 18.84 32.29 -0.78
CA PRO A 243 18.78 31.41 -1.94
C PRO A 243 18.77 29.91 -1.59
N ILE A 244 19.28 29.49 -0.43
CA ILE A 244 19.17 28.08 0.03
C ILE A 244 17.73 27.77 0.44
N GLU A 245 17.04 28.69 1.11
CA GLU A 245 15.63 28.53 1.43
C GLU A 245 14.76 28.51 0.16
N ILE A 246 15.06 29.38 -0.81
CA ILE A 246 14.39 29.40 -2.12
C ILE A 246 14.58 28.03 -2.82
N LEU A 247 15.84 27.53 -2.88
CA LEU A 247 16.16 26.25 -3.48
C LEU A 247 15.40 25.11 -2.80
N LYS A 248 15.45 25.03 -1.48
CA LYS A 248 14.76 24.01 -0.69
C LYS A 248 13.27 23.93 -1.01
N HIS A 249 12.60 25.08 -1.08
CA HIS A 249 11.16 25.14 -1.31
C HIS A 249 10.79 24.95 -2.79
N LEU A 250 11.66 25.31 -3.75
CA LEU A 250 11.46 24.98 -5.18
C LEU A 250 11.52 23.47 -5.46
N ILE A 251 12.27 22.70 -4.66
CA ILE A 251 12.32 21.23 -4.77
C ILE A 251 10.98 20.59 -4.39
N VAL A 252 10.25 21.20 -3.45
CA VAL A 252 8.90 20.72 -3.08
C VAL A 252 7.94 21.01 -4.24
N GLY A 253 7.28 19.97 -4.74
CA GLY A 253 6.40 20.05 -5.90
C GLY A 253 7.12 20.05 -7.26
N SER A 254 8.43 19.81 -7.30
CA SER A 254 9.21 19.79 -8.56
C SER A 254 9.10 18.49 -9.35
N GLU A 255 8.43 17.48 -8.84
CA GLU A 255 8.19 16.20 -9.51
C GLU A 255 9.47 15.49 -10.01
N GLY A 256 10.58 15.68 -9.29
CA GLY A 256 11.89 15.11 -9.62
C GLY A 256 12.55 15.73 -10.87
N THR A 257 12.12 16.92 -11.27
CA THR A 257 12.70 17.63 -12.45
C THR A 257 13.86 18.56 -12.09
N LEU A 258 14.08 18.85 -10.80
CA LEU A 258 15.11 19.79 -10.31
C LEU A 258 16.24 19.11 -9.52
N GLY A 259 16.05 17.86 -9.07
CA GLY A 259 17.03 17.12 -8.31
C GLY A 259 16.42 15.87 -7.66
N PHE A 260 17.26 15.08 -6.97
CA PHE A 260 16.86 13.89 -6.24
C PHE A 260 16.89 14.13 -4.74
N VAL A 261 15.74 13.94 -4.09
CA VAL A 261 15.60 14.08 -2.63
C VAL A 261 16.00 12.77 -1.95
N SER A 262 17.06 12.79 -1.14
CA SER A 262 17.54 11.62 -0.39
C SER A 262 17.08 11.56 1.06
N GLU A 263 16.82 12.72 1.72
CA GLU A 263 16.20 12.81 3.04
C GLU A 263 15.34 14.07 3.14
N VAL A 264 14.32 14.02 3.98
CA VAL A 264 13.47 15.15 4.35
C VAL A 264 13.36 15.25 5.86
N VAL A 265 13.42 16.45 6.40
CA VAL A 265 13.03 16.73 7.78
C VAL A 265 11.73 17.52 7.78
N TYR A 266 10.71 16.96 8.42
CA TYR A 266 9.45 17.66 8.63
C TYR A 266 9.32 18.21 10.04
N HIS A 267 8.77 19.38 10.17
CA HIS A 267 8.01 19.79 11.34
C HIS A 267 6.71 18.97 11.36
N THR A 268 6.42 18.38 12.50
CA THR A 268 5.19 17.59 12.68
C THR A 268 4.06 18.47 13.20
N VAL A 269 2.83 18.01 13.03
CA VAL A 269 1.64 18.73 13.49
C VAL A 269 0.91 17.93 14.58
N PRO A 270 0.13 18.56 15.47
CA PRO A 270 -0.66 17.85 16.48
C PRO A 270 -1.69 16.90 15.84
N GLU A 271 -1.93 15.77 16.51
CA GLU A 271 -2.99 14.84 16.19
C GLU A 271 -3.88 14.64 17.41
N TYR A 272 -4.99 15.37 17.48
CA TYR A 272 -5.89 15.31 18.63
C TYR A 272 -6.70 14.01 18.62
N ARG A 273 -6.96 13.46 19.83
CA ARG A 273 -7.64 12.18 20.03
C ARG A 273 -9.17 12.30 19.95
N HIS A 274 -9.70 13.45 20.38
CA HIS A 274 -11.13 13.70 20.39
C HIS A 274 -11.56 14.21 19.01
N LYS A 275 -12.22 13.36 18.24
CA LYS A 275 -12.69 13.66 16.88
C LYS A 275 -14.19 13.41 16.79
N ALA A 276 -14.84 14.19 15.95
CA ALA A 276 -16.24 13.96 15.58
C ALA A 276 -16.45 14.19 14.09
N SER A 277 -17.28 13.35 13.46
CA SER A 277 -17.63 13.48 12.06
C SER A 277 -19.13 13.39 11.85
N ALA A 278 -19.64 14.12 10.87
CA ALA A 278 -21.07 14.13 10.53
C ALA A 278 -21.28 14.18 9.02
N PHE A 279 -22.38 13.59 8.55
CA PHE A 279 -22.92 13.85 7.23
C PHE A 279 -24.03 14.88 7.26
N VAL A 280 -24.05 15.78 6.29
CA VAL A 280 -25.07 16.81 6.10
C VAL A 280 -25.57 16.75 4.65
N TYR A 281 -26.86 16.46 4.46
CA TYR A 281 -27.46 16.25 3.15
C TYR A 281 -28.30 17.45 2.70
N PHE A 282 -28.17 17.81 1.41
CA PHE A 282 -28.85 18.89 0.72
C PHE A 282 -29.54 18.37 -0.53
N THR A 283 -30.66 19.00 -0.91
CA THR A 283 -31.33 18.82 -2.22
C THR A 283 -30.84 19.82 -3.25
N SER A 284 -29.93 20.74 -2.89
CA SER A 284 -29.32 21.71 -3.78
C SER A 284 -27.80 21.76 -3.59
N LEU A 285 -27.08 21.52 -4.69
CA LEU A 285 -25.61 21.61 -4.74
C LEU A 285 -25.14 23.05 -4.49
N ARG A 286 -25.90 24.06 -4.95
CA ARG A 286 -25.64 25.47 -4.64
C ARG A 286 -25.69 25.75 -3.15
N GLU A 287 -26.77 25.35 -2.46
CA GLU A 287 -26.94 25.51 -1.02
C GLU A 287 -25.83 24.81 -0.23
N CYS A 288 -25.43 23.61 -0.69
CA CYS A 288 -24.31 22.86 -0.13
C CYS A 288 -22.99 23.66 -0.23
N CYS A 289 -22.68 24.25 -1.39
CA CYS A 289 -21.47 25.04 -1.60
C CYS A 289 -21.47 26.36 -0.79
N GLU A 290 -22.62 27.02 -0.66
CA GLU A 290 -22.76 28.21 0.18
C GLU A 290 -22.53 27.86 1.67
N THR A 291 -23.00 26.68 2.10
CA THR A 291 -22.73 26.20 3.47
C THR A 291 -21.24 25.98 3.69
N VAL A 292 -20.51 25.45 2.70
CA VAL A 292 -19.03 25.29 2.78
C VAL A 292 -18.35 26.63 2.97
N LYS A 293 -18.73 27.68 2.23
CA LYS A 293 -18.19 29.02 2.38
C LYS A 293 -18.37 29.56 3.79
N ALA A 294 -19.58 29.43 4.33
CA ALA A 294 -19.90 29.88 5.69
C ALA A 294 -19.13 29.05 6.75
N LEU A 295 -19.00 27.75 6.59
CA LEU A 295 -18.20 26.92 7.49
C LEU A 295 -16.74 27.34 7.53
N ARG A 296 -16.14 27.60 6.37
CA ARG A 296 -14.76 28.08 6.28
C ARG A 296 -14.53 29.39 7.04
N GLU A 297 -15.48 30.32 6.95
CA GLU A 297 -15.35 31.65 7.53
C GLU A 297 -15.67 31.71 9.02
N ARG A 298 -16.59 30.85 9.50
CA ARG A 298 -17.27 31.04 10.79
C ARG A 298 -17.18 29.85 11.73
N ALA A 299 -16.62 28.71 11.29
CA ALA A 299 -16.65 27.46 12.07
C ALA A 299 -15.27 26.79 12.18
N PRO A 300 -14.97 26.16 13.32
CA PRO A 300 -13.72 25.45 13.55
C PRO A 300 -13.76 24.04 12.96
N VAL A 301 -13.82 23.93 11.65
CA VAL A 301 -13.82 22.66 10.92
C VAL A 301 -12.40 22.31 10.46
N GLU A 302 -12.04 21.01 10.53
CA GLU A 302 -10.77 20.49 10.07
C GLU A 302 -10.84 19.97 8.63
N ALA A 303 -11.97 19.38 8.25
CA ALA A 303 -12.23 18.89 6.91
C ALA A 303 -13.70 19.01 6.54
N VAL A 304 -13.96 19.38 5.28
CA VAL A 304 -15.29 19.38 4.66
C VAL A 304 -15.18 18.76 3.29
N GLU A 305 -15.74 17.55 3.15
CA GLU A 305 -15.70 16.77 1.91
C GLU A 305 -17.07 16.82 1.23
N LEU A 306 -17.09 17.25 -0.02
CA LEU A 306 -18.28 17.34 -0.85
C LEU A 306 -18.48 16.04 -1.65
N PHE A 307 -19.75 15.63 -1.79
CA PHE A 307 -20.22 14.56 -2.65
C PHE A 307 -21.42 15.07 -3.47
N ASP A 308 -21.36 15.02 -4.78
CA ASP A 308 -22.51 15.30 -5.63
C ASP A 308 -23.54 14.16 -5.63
N GLY A 309 -24.74 14.40 -6.13
CA GLY A 309 -25.83 13.43 -6.13
C GLY A 309 -25.48 12.13 -6.85
N ARG A 310 -24.65 12.20 -7.89
CA ARG A 310 -24.21 10.99 -8.59
C ARG A 310 -23.22 10.17 -7.76
N THR A 311 -22.30 10.82 -7.09
CA THR A 311 -21.39 10.16 -6.15
C THR A 311 -22.16 9.47 -5.04
N LEU A 312 -23.17 10.15 -4.47
CA LEU A 312 -24.03 9.58 -3.43
C LEU A 312 -24.75 8.33 -3.91
N HIS A 313 -25.30 8.35 -5.11
CA HIS A 313 -25.99 7.19 -5.70
C HIS A 313 -25.05 5.99 -5.85
N LEU A 314 -23.86 6.18 -6.44
CA LEU A 314 -22.88 5.11 -6.61
C LEU A 314 -22.38 4.52 -5.28
N VAL A 315 -22.26 5.36 -4.26
CA VAL A 315 -21.89 4.94 -2.91
C VAL A 315 -23.00 4.10 -2.28
N GLY A 316 -24.25 4.54 -2.38
CA GLY A 316 -25.39 3.80 -1.85
C GLY A 316 -25.58 2.43 -2.50
N GLU A 317 -25.27 2.29 -3.80
CA GLU A 317 -25.28 0.97 -4.46
C GLU A 317 -24.13 0.05 -4.00
N ALA A 318 -23.02 0.63 -3.57
CA ALA A 318 -21.81 -0.13 -3.28
C ALA A 318 -21.61 -0.48 -1.80
N ILE A 319 -22.12 0.30 -0.87
CA ILE A 319 -21.87 0.21 0.57
C ILE A 319 -23.20 0.11 1.32
N ALA A 320 -23.32 -0.90 2.18
CA ALA A 320 -24.42 -1.04 3.12
C ALA A 320 -24.20 -0.27 4.42
N ASP A 321 -25.26 -0.10 5.20
CA ASP A 321 -25.24 0.48 6.57
C ASP A 321 -24.77 1.96 6.63
N LEU A 322 -25.07 2.74 5.57
CA LEU A 322 -24.91 4.19 5.55
C LEU A 322 -26.22 4.91 5.94
N PRO A 323 -26.17 6.24 6.20
CA PRO A 323 -27.38 7.05 6.41
C PRO A 323 -28.41 6.88 5.30
N SER A 324 -29.71 7.01 5.65
CA SER A 324 -30.84 6.66 4.77
C SER A 324 -30.86 7.39 3.43
N PHE A 325 -30.34 8.61 3.38
CA PHE A 325 -30.33 9.42 2.15
C PHE A 325 -29.42 8.87 1.04
N PHE A 326 -28.43 8.02 1.35
CA PHE A 326 -27.62 7.35 0.33
C PHE A 326 -28.43 6.35 -0.52
N TYR A 327 -29.56 5.87 -0.03
CA TYR A 327 -30.38 4.83 -0.69
C TYR A 327 -31.65 5.37 -1.36
N ARG A 328 -31.87 6.68 -1.30
CA ARG A 328 -33.03 7.32 -1.94
C ARG A 328 -32.77 7.58 -3.42
N PRO A 329 -33.81 7.71 -4.24
CA PRO A 329 -33.68 8.33 -5.57
C PRO A 329 -33.11 9.75 -5.40
N LEU A 330 -31.96 9.99 -5.96
CA LEU A 330 -31.24 11.27 -5.85
C LEU A 330 -31.34 12.06 -7.15
N ASP A 331 -31.62 13.35 -7.05
CA ASP A 331 -31.48 14.28 -8.15
C ASP A 331 -30.00 14.62 -8.35
N ARG A 332 -29.62 15.03 -9.55
CA ARG A 332 -28.26 15.50 -9.85
C ARG A 332 -27.85 16.71 -9.01
N ASP A 333 -28.84 17.54 -8.63
CA ASP A 333 -28.61 18.72 -7.79
C ASP A 333 -28.46 18.37 -6.29
N SER A 334 -28.70 17.11 -5.91
CA SER A 334 -28.46 16.65 -4.54
C SER A 334 -26.99 16.68 -4.21
N ALA A 335 -26.66 16.99 -2.94
CA ALA A 335 -25.26 16.97 -2.47
C ALA A 335 -25.18 16.60 -0.99
N CYS A 336 -24.02 16.20 -0.54
CA CYS A 336 -23.74 15.91 0.84
C CYS A 336 -22.36 16.41 1.24
N LEU A 337 -22.22 16.84 2.49
CA LEU A 337 -20.95 17.14 3.11
C LEU A 337 -20.63 16.07 4.17
N LEU A 338 -19.39 15.58 4.19
CA LEU A 338 -18.78 14.92 5.33
C LEU A 338 -17.89 15.92 6.03
N ILE A 339 -18.19 16.23 7.29
CA ILE A 339 -17.50 17.25 8.07
C ILE A 339 -16.76 16.56 9.21
N GLU A 340 -15.52 16.97 9.47
CA GLU A 340 -14.74 16.56 10.65
C GLU A 340 -14.28 17.78 11.44
N THR A 341 -14.36 17.65 12.76
CA THR A 341 -13.71 18.55 13.71
C THR A 341 -12.99 17.76 14.79
N MET A 342 -12.00 18.36 15.43
CA MET A 342 -11.23 17.73 16.51
C MET A 342 -10.94 18.71 17.64
N GLY A 343 -10.84 18.19 18.87
CA GLY A 343 -10.59 18.95 20.08
C GLY A 343 -9.44 18.41 20.92
N GLN A 344 -8.86 19.31 21.71
CA GLN A 344 -7.83 18.95 22.71
C GLN A 344 -8.45 18.17 23.89
N SER A 345 -9.74 18.37 24.14
CA SER A 345 -10.53 17.69 25.15
C SER A 345 -11.96 17.46 24.65
N GLU A 346 -12.73 16.63 25.34
CA GLU A 346 -14.16 16.45 25.05
C GLU A 346 -14.96 17.75 25.16
N ALA A 347 -14.62 18.61 26.11
CA ALA A 347 -15.29 19.90 26.27
C ALA A 347 -14.97 20.86 25.11
N ASP A 348 -13.71 20.91 24.64
CA ASP A 348 -13.29 21.68 23.47
C ASP A 348 -14.01 21.16 22.21
N LEU A 349 -14.05 19.84 22.03
CA LEU A 349 -14.76 19.22 20.92
C LEU A 349 -16.26 19.58 20.93
N ALA A 350 -16.92 19.46 22.09
CA ALA A 350 -18.34 19.79 22.24
C ALA A 350 -18.63 21.27 21.94
N GLN A 351 -17.74 22.19 22.32
CA GLN A 351 -17.88 23.60 21.99
C GLN A 351 -17.75 23.85 20.47
N LYS A 352 -16.76 23.27 19.82
CA LYS A 352 -16.56 23.37 18.36
C LYS A 352 -17.77 22.81 17.58
N ILE A 353 -18.34 21.69 18.03
CA ILE A 353 -19.56 21.13 17.42
C ILE A 353 -20.71 22.15 17.48
N LYS A 354 -20.94 22.80 18.63
CA LYS A 354 -21.98 23.83 18.75
C LYS A 354 -21.78 25.03 17.82
N GLU A 355 -20.53 25.45 17.64
CA GLU A 355 -20.19 26.53 16.71
C GLU A 355 -20.46 26.13 15.25
N ILE A 356 -20.17 24.89 14.88
CA ILE A 356 -20.48 24.36 13.56
C ILE A 356 -21.99 24.27 13.35
N GLU A 357 -22.73 23.73 14.32
CA GLU A 357 -24.19 23.58 14.26
C GLU A 357 -24.90 24.96 14.22
N ALA A 358 -24.31 26.00 14.81
CA ALA A 358 -24.84 27.35 14.71
C ALA A 358 -24.79 27.89 13.28
N VAL A 359 -23.78 27.50 12.47
CA VAL A 359 -23.73 27.85 11.06
C VAL A 359 -24.83 27.15 10.27
N PHE A 360 -25.15 25.88 10.61
CA PHE A 360 -26.20 25.13 9.93
C PHE A 360 -27.58 25.79 10.03
N ALA A 361 -27.85 26.56 11.06
CA ALA A 361 -29.12 27.24 11.26
C ALA A 361 -29.44 28.26 10.14
N ASP A 362 -28.48 28.74 9.41
CA ASP A 362 -28.65 29.71 8.32
C ASP A 362 -29.00 29.06 6.97
N PHE A 363 -28.94 27.72 6.87
CA PHE A 363 -29.03 27.00 5.61
C PHE A 363 -30.16 25.96 5.62
N LYS A 364 -30.71 25.65 4.45
CA LYS A 364 -31.76 24.66 4.27
C LYS A 364 -31.18 23.24 4.21
N ILE A 365 -30.75 22.74 5.37
CA ILE A 365 -30.32 21.36 5.54
C ILE A 365 -31.52 20.44 5.54
N VAL A 366 -31.48 19.36 4.75
CA VAL A 366 -32.60 18.40 4.65
C VAL A 366 -32.46 17.27 5.67
N GLU A 367 -31.24 16.75 5.85
CA GLU A 367 -30.96 15.70 6.82
C GLU A 367 -29.52 15.86 7.37
N TYR A 368 -29.38 15.60 8.65
CA TYR A 368 -28.13 15.72 9.40
C TYR A 368 -28.00 14.54 10.36
N THR A 369 -26.85 13.84 10.33
CA THR A 369 -26.63 12.62 11.14
C THR A 369 -26.30 12.89 12.61
N GLY A 370 -26.10 14.16 12.99
CA GLY A 370 -25.40 14.50 14.22
C GLY A 370 -23.91 14.15 14.17
N PHE A 371 -23.08 14.87 14.92
CA PHE A 371 -21.68 14.57 15.06
C PHE A 371 -21.47 13.27 15.84
N GLN A 372 -20.84 12.29 15.21
CA GLN A 372 -20.52 10.98 15.76
C GLN A 372 -19.10 10.99 16.31
N THR A 373 -18.89 10.48 17.53
CA THR A 373 -17.58 10.33 18.17
C THR A 373 -17.15 8.87 18.27
N ASP A 374 -18.07 7.92 17.98
CA ASP A 374 -17.75 6.50 17.91
C ASP A 374 -16.77 6.22 16.78
N THR A 375 -15.62 5.63 17.14
CA THR A 375 -14.53 5.36 16.20
C THR A 375 -14.93 4.41 15.05
N ALA A 376 -15.86 3.48 15.29
CA ALA A 376 -16.31 2.56 14.26
C ALA A 376 -17.15 3.31 13.21
N ILE A 377 -18.06 4.18 13.65
CA ILE A 377 -18.93 4.98 12.78
C ILE A 377 -18.10 6.00 12.00
N THR A 378 -17.25 6.76 12.67
CA THR A 378 -16.40 7.77 12.00
C THR A 378 -15.44 7.12 11.01
N THR A 379 -14.86 5.96 11.36
CA THR A 379 -14.02 5.19 10.43
C THR A 379 -14.81 4.74 9.20
N GLN A 380 -16.07 4.31 9.36
CA GLN A 380 -16.93 3.95 8.24
C GLN A 380 -17.18 5.15 7.33
N TYR A 381 -17.49 6.34 7.88
CA TYR A 381 -17.71 7.56 7.11
C TYR A 381 -16.48 7.91 6.26
N TRP A 382 -15.29 7.92 6.87
CA TRP A 382 -14.04 8.24 6.16
C TRP A 382 -13.60 7.14 5.19
N ASN A 383 -13.89 5.87 5.47
CA ASN A 383 -13.65 4.78 4.52
C ASN A 383 -14.56 4.89 3.29
N THR A 384 -15.79 5.35 3.48
CA THR A 384 -16.70 5.67 2.37
C THR A 384 -16.07 6.72 1.45
N ARG A 385 -15.55 7.81 2.00
CA ARG A 385 -14.85 8.86 1.21
C ARG A 385 -13.61 8.32 0.49
N LYS A 386 -12.76 7.58 1.16
CA LYS A 386 -11.54 6.98 0.57
C LYS A 386 -11.85 5.92 -0.48
N GLY A 387 -13.04 5.31 -0.40
CA GLY A 387 -13.52 4.29 -1.34
C GLY A 387 -14.10 4.81 -2.66
N LEU A 388 -14.24 6.12 -2.86
CA LEU A 388 -14.97 6.69 -4.01
C LEU A 388 -14.32 6.36 -5.36
N LEU A 389 -13.02 6.59 -5.52
CA LEU A 389 -12.32 6.27 -6.77
C LEU A 389 -12.49 4.79 -7.18
N PRO A 390 -12.30 3.83 -6.28
CA PRO A 390 -12.62 2.42 -6.53
C PRO A 390 -14.07 2.14 -6.92
N ILE A 391 -15.02 2.77 -6.25
CA ILE A 391 -16.46 2.57 -6.52
C ILE A 391 -16.77 3.00 -7.96
N VAL A 392 -16.36 4.21 -8.34
CA VAL A 392 -16.54 4.72 -9.71
C VAL A 392 -15.79 3.85 -10.72
N ALA A 393 -14.57 3.40 -10.38
CA ALA A 393 -13.77 2.55 -11.25
C ALA A 393 -14.43 1.19 -11.54
N LYS A 394 -15.14 0.62 -10.57
CA LYS A 394 -15.81 -0.69 -10.68
C LYS A 394 -17.02 -0.65 -11.63
N GLY A 395 -17.73 0.47 -11.72
CA GLY A 395 -18.88 0.65 -12.59
C GLY A 395 -18.53 1.01 -14.06
N ARG A 396 -17.23 1.14 -14.41
CA ARG A 396 -16.85 1.58 -15.75
C ARG A 396 -17.06 0.51 -16.83
N LYS A 397 -17.27 0.96 -18.06
CA LYS A 397 -17.24 0.07 -19.22
C LYS A 397 -15.86 -0.55 -19.42
N SER A 398 -15.83 -1.79 -19.92
CA SER A 398 -14.57 -2.46 -20.25
C SER A 398 -13.79 -1.64 -21.28
N GLY A 399 -12.51 -1.37 -21.02
CA GLY A 399 -11.64 -0.56 -21.87
C GLY A 399 -11.69 0.94 -21.60
N ALA A 400 -12.60 1.43 -20.76
CA ALA A 400 -12.63 2.83 -20.35
C ALA A 400 -11.50 3.10 -19.33
N HIS A 401 -10.87 4.28 -19.45
CA HIS A 401 -9.92 4.79 -18.48
C HIS A 401 -10.67 5.41 -17.30
N VAL A 402 -10.06 5.38 -16.13
CA VAL A 402 -10.53 6.16 -14.99
C VAL A 402 -9.58 7.33 -14.83
N ILE A 403 -10.10 8.53 -14.98
CA ILE A 403 -9.33 9.77 -14.96
C ILE A 403 -9.84 10.61 -13.79
N PRO A 404 -9.17 10.54 -12.63
CA PRO A 404 -9.44 11.46 -11.53
C PRO A 404 -8.67 12.76 -11.79
N GLU A 405 -9.39 13.85 -12.00
CA GLU A 405 -8.85 15.19 -12.13
C GLU A 405 -9.02 15.97 -10.83
N ASP A 406 -8.30 17.04 -10.72
CA ASP A 406 -8.10 17.81 -9.51
C ASP A 406 -7.98 19.29 -9.85
N VAL A 407 -9.01 20.06 -9.59
CA VAL A 407 -9.06 21.49 -9.84
C VAL A 407 -9.37 22.28 -8.58
N VAL A 408 -8.97 23.54 -8.53
CA VAL A 408 -9.25 24.41 -7.40
C VAL A 408 -9.92 25.68 -7.86
N PHE A 409 -11.02 26.04 -7.24
CA PHE A 409 -11.68 27.33 -7.42
C PHE A 409 -11.45 28.23 -6.21
N PRO A 410 -11.22 29.54 -6.41
CA PRO A 410 -11.34 30.48 -5.31
C PRO A 410 -12.68 30.34 -4.60
N MET A 411 -12.72 30.48 -3.28
CA MET A 411 -13.95 30.22 -2.50
C MET A 411 -15.12 31.13 -2.91
N GLU A 412 -14.84 32.33 -3.33
CA GLU A 412 -15.83 33.27 -3.90
C GLU A 412 -16.49 32.73 -5.16
N HIS A 413 -15.83 31.83 -5.88
CA HIS A 413 -16.28 31.21 -7.13
C HIS A 413 -16.60 29.71 -7.01
N LEU A 414 -16.68 29.15 -5.80
CA LEU A 414 -16.91 27.72 -5.60
C LEU A 414 -18.23 27.26 -6.24
N VAL A 415 -19.29 28.01 -6.03
CA VAL A 415 -20.62 27.69 -6.56
C VAL A 415 -20.62 27.71 -8.10
N GLU A 416 -20.18 28.81 -8.67
CA GLU A 416 -20.11 28.99 -10.12
C GLU A 416 -19.13 27.98 -10.77
N GLY A 417 -18.08 27.64 -10.06
CA GLY A 417 -17.11 26.63 -10.50
C GLY A 417 -17.71 25.24 -10.62
N VAL A 418 -18.47 24.79 -9.61
CA VAL A 418 -19.15 23.49 -9.64
C VAL A 418 -20.21 23.46 -10.76
N GLU A 419 -20.99 24.52 -10.93
CA GLU A 419 -21.97 24.65 -12.01
C GLU A 419 -21.30 24.62 -13.38
N ALA A 420 -20.16 25.32 -13.54
CA ALA A 420 -19.40 25.32 -14.77
C ALA A 420 -18.82 23.94 -15.11
N LEU A 421 -18.31 23.19 -14.12
CA LEU A 421 -17.86 21.81 -14.32
C LEU A 421 -19.01 20.91 -14.78
N THR A 422 -20.16 21.00 -14.14
CA THR A 422 -21.36 20.24 -14.53
C THR A 422 -21.77 20.54 -15.98
N ALA A 423 -21.79 21.82 -16.35
CA ALA A 423 -22.09 22.24 -17.73
C ALA A 423 -21.05 21.70 -18.73
N LEU A 424 -19.76 21.69 -18.38
CA LEU A 424 -18.71 21.10 -19.23
C LEU A 424 -18.92 19.60 -19.44
N PHE A 425 -19.29 18.84 -18.41
CA PHE A 425 -19.56 17.41 -18.53
C PHE A 425 -20.74 17.13 -19.46
N GLU A 426 -21.80 17.93 -19.39
CA GLU A 426 -22.95 17.81 -20.27
C GLU A 426 -22.59 18.16 -21.73
N LYS A 427 -21.90 19.28 -21.94
CA LYS A 427 -21.45 19.75 -23.26
C LYS A 427 -20.56 18.71 -23.95
N HIS A 428 -19.62 18.15 -23.22
CA HIS A 428 -18.67 17.18 -23.75
C HIS A 428 -19.16 15.72 -23.63
N LYS A 429 -20.41 15.49 -23.18
CA LYS A 429 -21.05 14.18 -23.12
C LYS A 429 -20.31 13.17 -22.25
N PHE A 430 -19.99 13.58 -21.02
CA PHE A 430 -19.50 12.75 -19.92
C PHE A 430 -20.61 12.59 -18.85
N PRO A 431 -21.74 11.88 -19.16
CA PRO A 431 -22.85 11.78 -18.24
C PRO A 431 -22.53 11.00 -16.96
N GLU A 432 -21.46 10.23 -17.00
CA GLU A 432 -20.95 9.44 -15.88
C GLU A 432 -20.00 10.20 -14.94
N ALA A 433 -19.68 11.46 -15.25
CA ALA A 433 -18.80 12.27 -14.42
C ALA A 433 -19.38 12.46 -13.01
N THR A 434 -18.51 12.41 -12.01
CA THR A 434 -18.84 12.64 -10.60
C THR A 434 -17.98 13.78 -10.06
N ILE A 435 -18.53 14.57 -9.12
CA ILE A 435 -17.80 15.62 -8.41
C ILE A 435 -17.72 15.26 -6.93
N MET A 436 -16.51 15.35 -6.38
CA MET A 436 -16.23 15.20 -4.96
C MET A 436 -15.02 16.05 -4.59
N GLY A 437 -14.72 16.24 -3.34
CA GLY A 437 -13.43 16.85 -3.01
C GLY A 437 -13.39 17.63 -1.71
N HIS A 438 -12.22 18.22 -1.47
CA HIS A 438 -11.87 18.99 -0.30
C HIS A 438 -12.47 20.40 -0.40
N ALA A 439 -13.79 20.49 -0.20
CA ALA A 439 -14.56 21.69 -0.49
C ALA A 439 -14.13 22.89 0.34
N LEU A 440 -13.62 22.65 1.57
CA LEU A 440 -13.11 23.70 2.45
C LEU A 440 -11.98 24.54 1.82
N GLU A 441 -11.23 23.93 0.92
CA GLU A 441 -10.14 24.60 0.18
C GLU A 441 -10.49 24.93 -1.28
N GLY A 442 -11.76 24.78 -1.66
CA GLY A 442 -12.19 24.93 -3.05
C GLY A 442 -11.62 23.88 -3.99
N ASN A 443 -11.00 22.83 -3.46
CA ASN A 443 -10.34 21.79 -4.20
C ASN A 443 -11.33 20.66 -4.52
N LEU A 444 -11.70 20.57 -5.79
CA LEU A 444 -12.67 19.62 -6.30
C LEU A 444 -11.98 18.56 -7.14
N HIS A 445 -12.27 17.32 -6.85
CA HIS A 445 -11.95 16.20 -7.73
C HIS A 445 -13.16 15.86 -8.57
N PHE A 446 -12.92 15.48 -9.82
CA PHE A 446 -13.93 14.84 -10.63
C PHE A 446 -13.37 13.59 -11.29
N ILE A 447 -14.23 12.61 -11.52
CA ILE A 447 -13.81 11.36 -12.14
C ILE A 447 -14.55 11.20 -13.46
N LEU A 448 -13.78 11.04 -14.53
CA LEU A 448 -14.27 10.68 -15.86
C LEU A 448 -13.94 9.22 -16.17
N ALA A 449 -14.76 8.57 -16.98
CA ALA A 449 -14.50 7.22 -17.49
C ALA A 449 -14.55 7.15 -19.02
N PRO A 450 -13.72 7.95 -19.76
CA PRO A 450 -13.77 8.00 -21.19
C PRO A 450 -13.18 6.75 -21.85
N GLU A 451 -13.75 6.38 -23.00
CA GLU A 451 -13.17 5.38 -23.88
C GLU A 451 -12.16 6.04 -24.83
N MET A 452 -10.86 5.78 -24.65
CA MET A 452 -9.80 6.33 -25.53
C MET A 452 -9.50 5.44 -26.74
N THR A 453 -10.55 4.81 -27.29
CA THR A 453 -10.42 3.76 -28.32
C THR A 453 -10.41 4.29 -29.75
N SER A 454 -10.72 5.55 -29.97
CA SER A 454 -10.80 6.15 -31.30
C SER A 454 -10.33 7.61 -31.33
N LYS A 455 -9.81 8.04 -32.48
CA LYS A 455 -9.39 9.45 -32.70
C LYS A 455 -10.50 10.46 -32.34
N LYS A 456 -11.78 10.10 -32.57
CA LYS A 456 -12.92 10.97 -32.25
C LYS A 456 -13.06 11.12 -30.72
N LYS A 457 -12.91 10.05 -29.96
CA LYS A 457 -13.00 10.07 -28.49
C LYS A 457 -11.81 10.79 -27.85
N VAL A 458 -10.62 10.59 -28.38
CA VAL A 458 -9.42 11.32 -27.95
C VAL A 458 -9.61 12.83 -28.23
N LYS A 459 -10.09 13.22 -29.40
CA LYS A 459 -10.37 14.62 -29.73
C LYS A 459 -11.50 15.24 -28.88
N GLN A 460 -12.46 14.42 -28.42
CA GLN A 460 -13.50 14.87 -27.49
C GLN A 460 -12.86 15.21 -26.12
N PHE A 461 -11.97 14.37 -25.62
CA PHE A 461 -11.24 14.59 -24.38
C PHE A 461 -10.29 15.80 -24.48
N ASP A 462 -9.56 15.92 -25.58
CA ASP A 462 -8.68 17.05 -25.88
C ASP A 462 -9.41 18.40 -25.75
N ARG A 463 -10.54 18.54 -26.45
CA ARG A 463 -11.36 19.76 -26.36
C ARG A 463 -11.93 20.02 -24.96
N PHE A 464 -12.27 18.96 -24.27
CA PHE A 464 -12.71 19.09 -22.87
C PHE A 464 -11.59 19.66 -21.99
N MET A 465 -10.35 19.18 -22.15
CA MET A 465 -9.20 19.67 -21.37
C MET A 465 -8.86 21.12 -21.70
N ASP A 466 -8.92 21.51 -22.99
CA ASP A 466 -8.74 22.92 -23.42
C ASP A 466 -9.77 23.84 -22.75
N GLU A 467 -11.06 23.48 -22.79
CA GLU A 467 -12.12 24.28 -22.19
C GLU A 467 -12.08 24.26 -20.67
N LEU A 468 -11.68 23.14 -20.06
CA LEU A 468 -11.46 23.04 -18.62
C LEU A 468 -10.38 24.04 -18.17
N ALA A 469 -9.26 24.06 -18.89
CA ALA A 469 -8.16 24.99 -18.60
C ALA A 469 -8.61 26.46 -18.71
N GLU A 470 -9.36 26.81 -19.73
CA GLU A 470 -9.91 28.16 -19.92
C GLU A 470 -10.87 28.52 -18.77
N VAL A 471 -11.80 27.63 -18.42
CA VAL A 471 -12.81 27.90 -17.40
C VAL A 471 -12.16 28.03 -16.00
N VAL A 472 -11.32 27.05 -15.62
CA VAL A 472 -10.74 27.03 -14.28
C VAL A 472 -9.69 28.12 -14.11
N ALA A 473 -8.69 28.16 -15.00
CA ALA A 473 -7.51 28.99 -14.79
C ALA A 473 -7.70 30.44 -15.27
N VAL A 474 -8.40 30.65 -16.39
CA VAL A 474 -8.53 32.00 -16.98
C VAL A 474 -9.80 32.68 -16.48
N LYS A 475 -10.96 32.02 -16.61
CA LYS A 475 -12.24 32.66 -16.22
C LYS A 475 -12.37 32.88 -14.72
N TYR A 476 -12.02 31.85 -13.90
CA TYR A 476 -12.20 31.91 -12.46
C TYR A 476 -10.90 32.12 -11.66
N GLY A 477 -9.74 32.21 -12.33
CA GLY A 477 -8.45 32.40 -11.66
C GLY A 477 -8.01 31.24 -10.76
N GLY A 478 -8.64 30.07 -10.92
CA GLY A 478 -8.37 28.86 -10.15
C GLY A 478 -7.07 28.14 -10.53
N SER A 479 -6.83 26.97 -9.97
CA SER A 479 -5.69 26.11 -10.30
C SER A 479 -6.13 24.82 -11.00
N LEU A 480 -5.36 24.41 -11.99
CA LEU A 480 -5.62 23.17 -12.75
C LEU A 480 -5.20 21.91 -12.01
N LYS A 481 -4.36 22.03 -10.97
CA LYS A 481 -3.97 20.96 -10.05
C LYS A 481 -3.82 21.50 -8.62
N GLY A 482 -4.63 20.97 -7.71
CA GLY A 482 -4.54 21.31 -6.29
C GLY A 482 -3.46 20.50 -5.57
N GLU A 483 -3.41 19.19 -5.81
CA GLU A 483 -2.56 18.26 -5.05
C GLU A 483 -1.95 17.10 -5.85
N HIS A 484 -2.48 16.76 -7.04
CA HIS A 484 -2.02 15.59 -7.80
C HIS A 484 -0.68 15.82 -8.53
N GLY A 485 -0.18 17.06 -8.55
CA GLY A 485 0.98 17.46 -9.34
C GLY A 485 0.63 17.72 -10.81
N THR A 486 1.44 18.54 -11.46
CA THR A 486 1.28 18.91 -12.87
C THR A 486 1.34 17.67 -13.78
N GLY A 487 2.40 16.90 -13.65
CA GLY A 487 2.67 15.72 -14.47
C GLY A 487 2.67 16.03 -15.97
N ARG A 488 2.55 14.96 -16.75
CA ARG A 488 2.41 15.06 -18.23
C ARG A 488 1.03 15.52 -18.66
N ASN A 489 0.04 15.35 -17.77
CA ASN A 489 -1.36 15.64 -18.05
C ASN A 489 -1.63 17.14 -18.14
N ILE A 490 -1.06 17.94 -17.26
CA ILE A 490 -1.30 19.39 -17.18
C ILE A 490 -0.10 20.21 -17.68
N ALA A 491 1.07 19.60 -17.91
CA ALA A 491 2.22 20.32 -18.45
C ALA A 491 1.90 21.19 -19.70
N PRO A 492 1.07 20.76 -20.68
CA PRO A 492 0.68 21.60 -21.82
C PRO A 492 -0.09 22.89 -21.46
N PHE A 493 -0.70 22.94 -20.27
CA PHE A 493 -1.60 24.00 -19.81
C PHE A 493 -0.99 24.92 -18.75
N VAL A 494 0.25 24.66 -18.32
CA VAL A 494 0.93 25.48 -17.29
C VAL A 494 1.03 26.95 -17.73
N GLU A 495 1.38 27.20 -18.99
CA GLU A 495 1.42 28.55 -19.54
C GLU A 495 0.04 29.22 -19.57
N THR A 496 -1.04 28.48 -19.84
CA THR A 496 -2.43 28.98 -19.79
C THR A 496 -2.79 29.46 -18.39
N GLU A 497 -2.40 28.74 -17.36
CA GLU A 497 -2.68 29.14 -15.97
C GLU A 497 -1.81 30.32 -15.52
N TRP A 498 -0.53 30.27 -15.81
CA TRP A 498 0.43 31.25 -15.24
C TRP A 498 0.70 32.47 -16.11
N GLY A 499 0.44 32.36 -17.40
CA GLY A 499 0.84 33.36 -18.39
C GLY A 499 2.31 33.25 -18.80
N SER A 500 2.68 33.85 -19.91
CA SER A 500 3.98 33.68 -20.54
C SER A 500 5.17 34.16 -19.69
N GLU A 501 5.01 35.22 -18.88
CA GLU A 501 6.11 35.79 -18.10
C GLU A 501 6.49 34.88 -16.91
N ILE A 502 5.52 34.36 -16.14
CA ILE A 502 5.81 33.43 -15.04
C ILE A 502 6.24 32.05 -15.58
N TYR A 503 5.63 31.59 -16.67
CA TYR A 503 6.04 30.37 -17.32
C TYR A 503 7.49 30.45 -17.84
N ALA A 504 7.93 31.61 -18.36
CA ALA A 504 9.32 31.84 -18.72
C ALA A 504 10.26 31.73 -17.49
N VAL A 505 9.87 32.29 -16.32
CA VAL A 505 10.63 32.09 -15.08
C VAL A 505 10.71 30.61 -14.71
N MET A 506 9.63 29.83 -14.87
CA MET A 506 9.65 28.40 -14.60
C MET A 506 10.59 27.64 -15.57
N ARG A 507 10.63 28.03 -16.84
CA ARG A 507 11.58 27.48 -17.82
C ARG A 507 13.04 27.80 -17.44
N ASP A 508 13.29 29.02 -16.99
CA ASP A 508 14.62 29.47 -16.53
C ASP A 508 15.04 28.69 -15.25
N ILE A 509 14.11 28.43 -14.31
CA ILE A 509 14.37 27.56 -13.15
C ILE A 509 14.77 26.16 -13.63
N LYS A 510 14.01 25.56 -14.56
CA LYS A 510 14.35 24.24 -15.09
C LYS A 510 15.74 24.22 -15.73
N ALA A 511 16.05 25.20 -16.57
CA ALA A 511 17.36 25.31 -17.24
C ALA A 511 18.50 25.54 -16.23
N LEU A 512 18.26 26.25 -15.13
CA LEU A 512 19.24 26.49 -14.08
C LEU A 512 19.58 25.20 -13.31
N PHE A 513 18.56 24.41 -12.93
CA PHE A 513 18.73 23.18 -12.13
C PHE A 513 19.12 21.96 -12.98
N ASP A 514 18.74 21.96 -14.25
CA ASP A 514 18.95 20.80 -15.15
C ASP A 514 19.23 21.30 -16.58
N PRO A 515 20.43 21.84 -16.82
CA PRO A 515 20.80 22.49 -18.08
C PRO A 515 20.74 21.53 -19.29
N ASP A 516 20.90 20.24 -19.07
CA ASP A 516 20.87 19.23 -20.12
C ASP A 516 19.48 18.58 -20.30
N ASN A 517 18.50 19.00 -19.49
CA ASN A 517 17.12 18.50 -19.48
C ASN A 517 17.02 16.96 -19.36
N ILE A 518 17.83 16.37 -18.46
CA ILE A 518 17.85 14.92 -18.21
C ILE A 518 16.97 14.49 -17.05
N LEU A 519 16.54 15.42 -16.18
CA LEU A 519 15.72 15.10 -15.01
C LEU A 519 14.24 15.20 -15.38
N ASN A 520 13.61 14.05 -15.56
CA ASN A 520 12.18 13.88 -15.83
C ASN A 520 11.60 14.85 -16.87
N PRO A 521 12.12 14.87 -18.10
CA PRO A 521 11.67 15.80 -19.14
C PRO A 521 10.19 15.63 -19.48
N ASP A 522 9.56 16.68 -20.03
CA ASP A 522 8.12 16.75 -20.36
C ASP A 522 7.19 16.59 -19.15
N VAL A 523 7.71 16.83 -17.95
CA VAL A 523 6.93 16.95 -16.73
C VAL A 523 7.07 18.37 -16.22
N ILE A 524 5.99 19.05 -15.90
CA ILE A 524 5.88 20.48 -15.57
C ILE A 524 6.16 21.39 -16.77
N ILE A 525 7.30 21.26 -17.44
CA ILE A 525 7.69 22.07 -18.61
C ILE A 525 7.68 21.18 -19.86
N THR A 526 6.96 21.60 -20.89
CA THR A 526 6.92 20.88 -22.16
C THR A 526 6.62 21.84 -23.32
N ASP A 527 7.19 21.54 -24.48
CA ASP A 527 6.83 22.17 -25.75
C ASP A 527 5.77 21.37 -26.53
N ASN A 528 5.47 20.15 -26.05
CA ASN A 528 4.48 19.28 -26.68
C ASN A 528 3.06 19.59 -26.19
N LYS A 529 2.34 20.42 -26.94
CA LYS A 529 0.95 20.79 -26.59
C LYS A 529 -0.05 19.60 -26.66
N ALA A 530 0.31 18.49 -27.30
CA ALA A 530 -0.52 17.28 -27.40
C ALA A 530 -0.11 16.18 -26.41
N LEU A 531 0.77 16.47 -25.44
CA LEU A 531 1.33 15.48 -24.53
C LEU A 531 0.23 14.74 -23.75
N HIS A 532 -0.78 15.47 -23.27
CA HIS A 532 -1.89 14.96 -22.45
C HIS A 532 -2.80 13.97 -23.20
N ILE A 533 -2.74 13.90 -24.52
CA ILE A 533 -3.54 12.98 -25.35
C ILE A 533 -2.73 11.89 -26.05
N THR A 534 -1.50 11.65 -25.61
CA THR A 534 -0.60 10.65 -26.19
C THR A 534 -0.33 9.51 -25.20
N SER A 535 0.15 8.39 -25.73
CA SER A 535 0.67 7.28 -24.93
C SER A 535 -0.29 6.68 -23.88
N PHE A 536 -1.58 6.63 -24.20
CA PHE A 536 -2.57 6.01 -23.32
C PHE A 536 -2.33 4.52 -23.10
N LYS A 537 -2.59 4.04 -21.88
CA LYS A 537 -2.60 2.62 -21.57
C LYS A 537 -3.63 1.89 -22.44
N SER A 538 -3.25 0.73 -22.96
CA SER A 538 -4.25 -0.24 -23.41
C SER A 538 -4.78 -1.02 -22.20
N ILE A 539 -6.09 -0.99 -21.98
CA ILE A 539 -6.79 -1.72 -20.90
C ILE A 539 -7.71 -2.74 -21.57
N PRO A 540 -7.18 -3.83 -22.16
CA PRO A 540 -8.01 -4.82 -22.82
C PRO A 540 -8.86 -5.59 -21.81
N ALA A 541 -9.98 -6.16 -22.31
CA ALA A 541 -10.79 -7.07 -21.53
C ALA A 541 -9.95 -8.22 -20.99
N ALA A 542 -10.21 -8.59 -19.75
CA ALA A 542 -9.43 -9.59 -19.03
C ALA A 542 -10.33 -10.56 -18.27
N ASP A 543 -9.71 -11.50 -17.55
CA ASP A 543 -10.41 -12.37 -16.60
C ASP A 543 -11.20 -11.53 -15.59
N LYS A 544 -12.41 -11.98 -15.23
CA LYS A 544 -13.31 -11.30 -14.28
C LYS A 544 -12.63 -10.97 -12.95
N LEU A 545 -11.71 -11.82 -12.49
CA LEU A 545 -10.98 -11.60 -11.24
C LEU A 545 -10.07 -10.36 -11.24
N ILE A 546 -9.71 -9.86 -12.42
CA ILE A 546 -8.77 -8.73 -12.58
C ILE A 546 -9.31 -7.61 -13.45
N GLN A 547 -10.54 -7.73 -13.95
CA GLN A 547 -11.15 -6.80 -14.91
C GLN A 547 -11.14 -5.36 -14.39
N ASP A 548 -11.43 -5.16 -13.12
CA ASP A 548 -11.58 -3.83 -12.51
C ASP A 548 -10.25 -3.17 -12.11
N CYS A 549 -9.10 -3.81 -12.35
CA CYS A 549 -7.80 -3.23 -12.02
C CYS A 549 -7.53 -1.94 -12.81
N ILE A 550 -7.23 -0.86 -12.10
CA ILE A 550 -6.83 0.44 -12.65
C ILE A 550 -5.31 0.68 -12.58
N GLU A 551 -4.54 -0.32 -12.18
CA GLU A 551 -3.08 -0.26 -12.06
C GLU A 551 -2.57 0.80 -11.05
N CYS A 552 -3.35 1.11 -9.99
CA CYS A 552 -3.02 2.17 -9.02
C CYS A 552 -1.81 1.87 -8.10
N GLY A 553 -1.39 0.60 -7.96
CA GLY A 553 -0.21 0.24 -7.17
C GLY A 553 -0.44 0.00 -5.67
N PHE A 554 -1.65 0.20 -5.12
CA PHE A 554 -1.94 0.04 -3.69
C PHE A 554 -1.65 -1.36 -3.14
N CYS A 555 -1.64 -2.36 -4.00
CA CYS A 555 -1.34 -3.75 -3.66
C CYS A 555 0.16 -4.08 -3.54
N GLU A 556 1.06 -3.19 -3.99
CA GLU A 556 2.50 -3.49 -4.09
C GLU A 556 3.20 -3.59 -2.74
N PRO A 557 2.98 -2.68 -1.76
CA PRO A 557 3.66 -2.77 -0.47
C PRO A 557 3.41 -4.08 0.29
N ALA A 558 2.23 -4.70 0.09
CA ALA A 558 1.87 -5.97 0.72
C ALA A 558 2.44 -7.21 0.01
N CYS A 559 3.10 -7.01 -1.14
CA CYS A 559 3.58 -8.12 -1.94
C CYS A 559 4.99 -8.57 -1.52
N PRO A 560 5.19 -9.83 -1.08
CA PRO A 560 6.51 -10.32 -0.71
C PRO A 560 7.46 -10.50 -1.92
N SER A 561 6.93 -10.41 -3.15
CA SER A 561 7.75 -10.47 -4.38
C SER A 561 8.16 -9.07 -4.89
N ASP A 562 7.74 -7.99 -4.21
CA ASP A 562 8.17 -6.65 -4.57
C ASP A 562 9.70 -6.53 -4.44
N GLY A 563 10.34 -6.19 -5.54
CA GLY A 563 11.80 -6.12 -5.61
C GLY A 563 12.51 -7.43 -5.96
N LEU A 564 11.82 -8.58 -5.92
CA LEU A 564 12.33 -9.86 -6.38
C LEU A 564 11.95 -10.15 -7.84
N SER A 565 10.68 -9.95 -8.17
CA SER A 565 10.13 -10.28 -9.49
C SER A 565 8.99 -9.32 -9.84
N LEU A 566 7.75 -9.80 -10.04
CA LEU A 566 6.60 -8.98 -10.35
C LEU A 566 5.72 -8.72 -9.13
N THR A 567 5.19 -7.49 -9.04
CA THR A 567 4.13 -7.11 -8.12
C THR A 567 2.74 -7.48 -8.66
N PRO A 568 1.66 -7.40 -7.85
CA PRO A 568 0.31 -7.68 -8.35
C PRO A 568 -0.10 -6.79 -9.53
N ARG A 569 0.18 -5.48 -9.49
CA ARG A 569 -0.06 -4.54 -10.59
C ARG A 569 0.63 -5.00 -11.87
N GLN A 570 1.92 -5.31 -11.77
CA GLN A 570 2.73 -5.74 -12.89
C GLN A 570 2.27 -7.08 -13.48
N ARG A 571 1.88 -8.05 -12.62
CA ARG A 571 1.30 -9.33 -13.07
C ARG A 571 0.05 -9.11 -13.91
N ILE A 572 -0.85 -8.25 -13.46
CA ILE A 572 -2.10 -7.95 -14.17
C ILE A 572 -1.82 -7.21 -15.46
N ALA A 573 -0.99 -6.16 -15.43
CA ALA A 573 -0.67 -5.36 -16.61
C ALA A 573 -0.02 -6.21 -17.71
N LEU A 574 0.99 -7.02 -17.37
CA LEU A 574 1.62 -7.94 -18.31
C LEU A 574 0.63 -8.96 -18.85
N HIS A 575 -0.08 -9.66 -17.97
CA HIS A 575 -1.02 -10.71 -18.39
C HIS A 575 -2.05 -10.18 -19.39
N ARG A 576 -2.72 -9.07 -19.07
CA ARG A 576 -3.71 -8.44 -19.96
C ARG A 576 -3.14 -8.18 -21.35
N ASN A 577 -1.99 -7.56 -21.40
CA ASN A 577 -1.40 -7.13 -22.69
C ASN A 577 -0.82 -8.31 -23.47
N MET A 578 -0.23 -9.30 -22.78
CA MET A 578 0.24 -10.54 -23.42
C MET A 578 -0.91 -11.32 -24.07
N GLN A 579 -2.10 -11.36 -23.47
CA GLN A 579 -3.25 -12.06 -24.05
C GLN A 579 -3.72 -11.46 -25.38
N MET A 580 -3.38 -10.21 -25.67
CA MET A 580 -3.70 -9.52 -26.93
C MET A 580 -2.73 -9.86 -28.07
N LEU A 581 -1.59 -10.47 -27.76
CA LEU A 581 -0.61 -10.82 -28.80
C LEU A 581 -1.13 -11.99 -29.65
N PRO A 582 -1.04 -11.92 -30.99
CA PRO A 582 -1.24 -13.04 -31.88
C PRO A 582 -0.37 -14.25 -31.47
N ARG A 583 -0.84 -15.46 -31.77
CA ARG A 583 -0.13 -16.71 -31.43
C ARG A 583 0.76 -17.25 -32.56
N SER A 584 0.94 -16.48 -33.64
CA SER A 584 1.74 -16.83 -34.81
C SER A 584 2.63 -15.67 -35.28
N GLY A 585 3.63 -15.95 -36.06
CA GLY A 585 4.62 -15.00 -36.54
C GLY A 585 5.44 -14.35 -35.41
N GLU A 586 6.08 -13.22 -35.66
CA GLU A 586 6.91 -12.48 -34.71
C GLU A 586 6.18 -12.18 -33.36
N SER A 587 4.90 -11.83 -33.43
CA SER A 587 4.08 -11.61 -32.23
C SER A 587 3.87 -12.90 -31.42
N GLY A 588 3.81 -14.06 -32.08
CA GLY A 588 3.73 -15.36 -31.44
C GLY A 588 5.02 -15.72 -30.73
N GLU A 589 6.17 -15.41 -31.31
CA GLU A 589 7.49 -15.59 -30.70
C GLU A 589 7.65 -14.69 -29.47
N LEU A 590 7.27 -13.43 -29.59
CA LEU A 590 7.25 -12.49 -28.46
C LEU A 590 6.35 -13.02 -27.33
N PHE A 591 5.13 -13.49 -27.66
CA PHE A 591 4.26 -14.12 -26.66
C PHE A 591 4.95 -15.30 -25.97
N ALA A 592 5.57 -16.19 -26.71
CA ALA A 592 6.26 -17.37 -26.15
C ALA A 592 7.42 -16.99 -25.23
N LYS A 593 8.22 -15.99 -25.63
CA LYS A 593 9.32 -15.43 -24.83
C LYS A 593 8.78 -14.85 -23.52
N LEU A 594 7.81 -13.94 -23.58
CA LEU A 594 7.23 -13.28 -22.41
C LEU A 594 6.53 -14.29 -21.49
N ASN A 595 5.79 -15.26 -22.06
CA ASN A 595 5.09 -16.27 -21.28
C ASN A 595 6.06 -17.20 -20.53
N ARG A 596 7.20 -17.52 -21.11
CA ARG A 596 8.25 -18.33 -20.43
C ARG A 596 8.75 -17.61 -19.16
N THR A 597 9.07 -16.33 -19.27
CA THR A 597 9.50 -15.52 -18.10
C THR A 597 8.37 -15.34 -17.10
N TYR A 598 7.11 -15.20 -17.59
CA TYR A 598 5.95 -15.02 -16.74
C TYR A 598 5.64 -16.28 -15.89
N GLN A 599 5.99 -17.50 -16.35
CA GLN A 599 5.81 -18.72 -15.54
C GLN A 599 6.53 -18.59 -14.19
N TYR A 600 7.79 -18.15 -14.19
CA TYR A 600 8.51 -17.94 -12.94
C TYR A 600 8.12 -16.61 -12.28
N ALA A 601 8.39 -15.48 -12.93
CA ALA A 601 8.24 -14.16 -12.34
C ALA A 601 6.77 -13.76 -12.02
N GLY A 602 5.83 -14.25 -12.80
CA GLY A 602 4.39 -13.97 -12.61
C GLY A 602 3.68 -15.00 -11.73
N ILE A 603 3.91 -16.30 -11.99
CA ILE A 603 3.14 -17.38 -11.37
C ILE A 603 3.87 -17.98 -10.15
N GLU A 604 5.11 -18.47 -10.32
CA GLU A 604 5.77 -19.20 -9.23
C GLU A 604 6.13 -18.27 -8.05
N THR A 605 6.60 -17.06 -8.31
CA THR A 605 6.94 -16.09 -7.27
C THR A 605 5.72 -15.41 -6.63
N CYS A 606 4.48 -15.73 -7.00
CA CYS A 606 3.31 -15.27 -6.26
C CYS A 606 3.09 -16.11 -5.00
N ALA A 607 3.13 -15.52 -3.83
CA ALA A 607 2.88 -16.19 -2.55
C ALA A 607 1.41 -16.62 -2.33
N GLU A 608 0.47 -16.17 -3.17
CA GLU A 608 -0.97 -16.51 -3.13
C GLU A 608 -1.67 -16.25 -1.78
N THR A 609 -1.11 -15.37 -0.95
CA THR A 609 -1.66 -15.08 0.37
C THR A 609 -2.96 -14.25 0.33
N GLY A 610 -3.19 -13.54 -0.77
CA GLY A 610 -4.35 -12.66 -0.94
C GLY A 610 -4.26 -11.32 -0.20
N MET A 611 -3.13 -10.98 0.43
CA MET A 611 -2.95 -9.68 1.10
C MET A 611 -3.08 -8.51 0.12
N CYS A 612 -2.69 -8.70 -1.14
CA CYS A 612 -2.93 -7.70 -2.18
C CYS A 612 -4.42 -7.35 -2.35
N GLY A 613 -5.33 -8.29 -2.10
CA GLY A 613 -6.78 -8.04 -2.12
C GLY A 613 -7.26 -7.20 -0.93
N GLN A 614 -6.62 -7.31 0.22
CA GLN A 614 -6.92 -6.48 1.41
C GLN A 614 -6.52 -5.00 1.20
N ARG A 615 -5.47 -4.79 0.40
CA ARG A 615 -4.98 -3.44 0.07
C ARG A 615 -5.62 -2.89 -1.20
N CYS A 616 -6.25 -3.75 -2.01
CA CYS A 616 -6.83 -3.33 -3.29
C CYS A 616 -8.15 -2.58 -3.06
N PRO A 617 -8.25 -1.33 -3.50
CA PRO A 617 -9.46 -0.55 -3.32
C PRO A 617 -10.70 -1.14 -4.01
N VAL A 618 -10.50 -1.90 -5.10
CA VAL A 618 -11.59 -2.64 -5.80
C VAL A 618 -11.67 -4.13 -5.42
N GLY A 619 -10.92 -4.55 -4.38
CA GLY A 619 -11.01 -5.90 -3.83
C GLY A 619 -10.35 -7.01 -4.66
N ILE A 620 -9.45 -6.69 -5.60
CA ILE A 620 -8.82 -7.68 -6.48
C ILE A 620 -7.82 -8.54 -5.73
N ASN A 621 -8.11 -9.81 -5.60
CA ASN A 621 -7.19 -10.82 -5.10
C ASN A 621 -6.36 -11.41 -6.27
N THR A 622 -5.20 -10.80 -6.55
CA THR A 622 -4.28 -11.29 -7.58
C THR A 622 -3.77 -12.70 -7.29
N GLY A 623 -3.66 -13.10 -6.03
CA GLY A 623 -3.32 -14.47 -5.65
C GLY A 623 -4.35 -15.49 -6.12
N ALA A 624 -5.65 -15.19 -6.02
CA ALA A 624 -6.72 -16.03 -6.55
C ALA A 624 -6.65 -16.11 -8.09
N PHE A 625 -6.39 -14.97 -8.75
CA PHE A 625 -6.18 -14.93 -10.19
C PHE A 625 -4.99 -15.81 -10.63
N ILE A 626 -3.82 -15.65 -10.02
CA ILE A 626 -2.65 -16.47 -10.32
C ILE A 626 -2.94 -17.96 -10.10
N LYS A 627 -3.62 -18.28 -9.01
CA LYS A 627 -4.08 -19.65 -8.75
C LYS A 627 -5.01 -20.16 -9.87
N SER A 628 -5.88 -19.31 -10.46
CA SER A 628 -6.78 -19.72 -11.54
C SER A 628 -6.04 -20.08 -12.82
N ILE A 629 -4.97 -19.35 -13.18
CA ILE A 629 -4.20 -19.57 -14.42
C ILE A 629 -3.02 -20.54 -14.26
N ARG A 630 -2.60 -20.86 -13.03
CA ARG A 630 -1.53 -21.84 -12.78
C ARG A 630 -1.91 -23.20 -13.37
N PRO A 631 -0.98 -23.93 -14.02
CA PRO A 631 -1.19 -25.30 -14.47
C PRO A 631 -1.65 -26.20 -13.31
N LYS A 632 -2.56 -27.11 -13.58
CA LYS A 632 -3.00 -28.12 -12.59
C LYS A 632 -1.85 -29.05 -12.28
N ASN A 633 -1.42 -29.08 -11.01
CA ASN A 633 -0.46 -30.08 -10.56
C ASN A 633 -1.18 -31.44 -10.40
N ARG A 634 -1.01 -32.32 -11.38
CA ARG A 634 -1.57 -33.68 -11.37
C ARG A 634 -0.54 -34.70 -10.87
N GLY A 635 0.53 -34.29 -10.17
CA GLY A 635 1.60 -35.17 -9.74
C GLY A 635 1.09 -36.35 -8.91
N SER A 636 1.68 -37.52 -9.13
CA SER A 636 1.33 -38.78 -8.43
C SER A 636 1.45 -38.62 -6.91
N ILE A 637 2.38 -37.82 -6.43
CA ILE A 637 2.61 -37.56 -5.00
C ILE A 637 1.41 -36.84 -4.38
N VAL A 638 0.84 -35.82 -5.02
CA VAL A 638 -0.32 -35.07 -4.52
C VAL A 638 -1.54 -35.99 -4.40
N ARG A 639 -1.77 -36.80 -5.41
CA ARG A 639 -2.88 -37.79 -5.39
C ARG A 639 -2.68 -38.85 -4.32
N PHE A 640 -1.46 -39.41 -4.22
CA PHE A 640 -1.15 -40.40 -3.18
C PHE A 640 -1.37 -39.78 -1.79
N SER A 641 -0.87 -38.57 -1.56
CA SER A 641 -1.03 -37.87 -0.27
C SER A 641 -2.51 -37.62 0.05
N GLY A 642 -3.33 -37.23 -0.92
CA GLY A 642 -4.77 -37.01 -0.72
C GLY A 642 -5.54 -38.29 -0.41
N ASN A 643 -5.22 -39.38 -1.10
CA ASN A 643 -5.89 -40.66 -0.90
C ASN A 643 -5.41 -41.40 0.37
N HIS A 644 -4.18 -41.18 0.79
CA HIS A 644 -3.53 -41.88 1.90
C HIS A 644 -2.88 -40.93 2.89
N PHE A 645 -3.60 -39.90 3.33
CA PHE A 645 -3.03 -38.77 4.11
C PHE A 645 -2.28 -39.26 5.38
N ALA A 646 -2.86 -40.15 6.16
CA ALA A 646 -2.20 -40.69 7.35
C ALA A 646 -0.87 -41.42 7.06
N LYS A 647 -0.78 -42.11 5.90
CA LYS A 647 0.49 -42.74 5.47
C LYS A 647 1.50 -41.69 5.00
N ALA A 648 1.05 -40.68 4.30
CA ALA A 648 1.88 -39.57 3.85
C ALA A 648 2.43 -38.76 5.04
N GLU A 649 1.62 -38.55 6.06
CA GLU A 649 2.04 -37.90 7.31
C GLU A 649 3.14 -38.71 8.02
N LYS A 650 2.97 -40.02 8.19
CA LYS A 650 4.01 -40.90 8.76
C LYS A 650 5.30 -40.90 7.95
N PHE A 651 5.19 -40.90 6.61
CA PHE A 651 6.37 -40.84 5.74
C PHE A 651 7.08 -39.47 5.87
N SER A 652 6.32 -38.38 5.94
CA SER A 652 6.91 -37.03 6.17
C SER A 652 7.67 -36.96 7.49
N ARG A 653 7.14 -37.52 8.58
CA ARG A 653 7.82 -37.60 9.88
C ARG A 653 9.13 -38.42 9.77
N PHE A 654 9.10 -39.54 9.08
CA PHE A 654 10.31 -40.35 8.85
C PHE A 654 11.37 -39.55 8.05
N ALA A 655 10.96 -38.88 6.96
CA ALA A 655 11.85 -38.09 6.13
C ALA A 655 12.48 -36.91 6.92
N LEU A 656 11.69 -36.23 7.74
CA LEU A 656 12.16 -35.13 8.60
C LEU A 656 13.18 -35.64 9.65
N ASN A 657 12.93 -36.79 10.27
CA ASN A 657 13.89 -37.41 11.19
C ASN A 657 15.21 -37.70 10.49
N ARG A 658 15.19 -38.18 9.22
CA ARG A 658 16.40 -38.41 8.43
C ARG A 658 17.15 -37.11 8.12
N VAL A 659 16.44 -36.04 7.78
CA VAL A 659 17.04 -34.72 7.57
C VAL A 659 17.76 -34.25 8.85
N GLN A 660 17.14 -34.41 10.00
CA GLN A 660 17.72 -34.03 11.28
C GLN A 660 18.93 -34.90 11.65
N SER A 661 18.87 -36.22 11.41
CA SER A 661 20.01 -37.13 11.64
C SER A 661 21.19 -36.84 10.71
N PHE A 662 20.92 -36.37 9.48
CA PHE A 662 21.95 -35.94 8.53
C PHE A 662 22.57 -34.60 8.90
N GLY A 663 21.86 -33.77 9.65
CA GLY A 663 22.16 -32.41 10.04
C GLY A 663 21.51 -31.39 9.12
N VAL A 664 20.71 -30.49 9.70
CA VAL A 664 19.92 -29.51 8.95
C VAL A 664 20.78 -28.63 8.06
N ASP A 665 21.95 -28.17 8.54
CA ASP A 665 22.88 -27.34 7.75
C ASP A 665 23.44 -28.07 6.53
N LYS A 666 23.75 -29.34 6.64
CA LYS A 666 24.22 -30.16 5.53
C LYS A 666 23.09 -30.38 4.52
N ALA A 667 21.88 -30.66 5.03
CA ALA A 667 20.70 -30.85 4.21
C ALA A 667 20.32 -29.54 3.47
N HIS A 668 20.42 -28.39 4.14
CA HIS A 668 20.21 -27.08 3.53
C HIS A 668 21.21 -26.86 2.38
N ARG A 669 22.53 -26.97 2.64
CA ARG A 669 23.55 -26.76 1.60
C ARG A 669 23.38 -27.69 0.41
N TRP A 670 23.07 -28.96 0.67
CA TRP A 670 22.85 -29.95 -0.39
C TRP A 670 21.58 -29.64 -1.21
N SER A 671 20.46 -29.37 -0.54
CA SER A 671 19.19 -29.06 -1.21
C SER A 671 19.25 -27.73 -1.98
N SER A 672 19.92 -26.71 -1.44
CA SER A 672 20.13 -25.42 -2.14
C SER A 672 20.97 -25.58 -3.39
N LYS A 673 22.05 -26.40 -3.32
CA LYS A 673 22.86 -26.70 -4.50
C LYS A 673 22.06 -27.40 -5.59
N LEU A 674 21.22 -28.34 -5.22
CA LEU A 674 20.34 -29.04 -6.17
C LEU A 674 19.26 -28.11 -6.72
N HIS A 675 18.70 -27.24 -5.90
CA HIS A 675 17.70 -26.27 -6.33
C HIS A 675 18.28 -25.28 -7.37
N ASN A 676 19.48 -24.79 -7.14
CA ASN A 676 20.18 -23.90 -8.07
C ASN A 676 20.55 -24.59 -9.41
N THR A 677 20.70 -25.93 -9.38
CA THR A 677 20.99 -26.71 -10.58
C THR A 677 19.71 -27.15 -11.30
N PHE A 678 18.67 -27.53 -10.53
CA PHE A 678 17.40 -28.03 -11.02
C PHE A 678 16.27 -27.27 -10.32
N LEU A 679 15.73 -26.22 -10.94
CA LEU A 679 14.63 -25.42 -10.41
C LEU A 679 13.44 -26.30 -9.96
N GLY A 680 12.90 -25.98 -8.79
CA GLY A 680 11.73 -26.68 -8.24
C GLY A 680 12.02 -27.84 -7.28
N ILE A 681 13.28 -28.14 -7.01
CA ILE A 681 13.64 -29.07 -5.92
C ILE A 681 13.44 -28.31 -4.58
N PRO A 682 12.75 -28.92 -3.58
CA PRO A 682 12.55 -28.27 -2.29
C PRO A 682 13.88 -27.99 -1.56
N VAL A 683 14.01 -26.77 -1.04
CA VAL A 683 15.14 -26.36 -0.19
C VAL A 683 14.76 -26.55 1.26
N ILE A 684 15.62 -27.22 2.04
CA ILE A 684 15.47 -27.31 3.49
C ILE A 684 15.88 -25.97 4.11
N PRO A 685 15.02 -25.27 4.89
CA PRO A 685 15.42 -24.06 5.61
C PRO A 685 16.60 -24.29 6.57
N THR A 686 17.37 -23.25 6.84
CA THR A 686 18.52 -23.30 7.77
C THR A 686 18.09 -23.69 9.20
N MET A 687 16.86 -23.35 9.59
CA MET A 687 16.28 -23.71 10.88
C MET A 687 14.99 -24.51 10.65
N MET A 688 15.00 -25.76 11.05
CA MET A 688 13.82 -26.66 11.00
C MET A 688 13.47 -27.15 12.38
N PRO A 689 12.16 -27.12 12.78
CA PRO A 689 11.73 -27.72 14.03
C PRO A 689 12.04 -29.23 14.05
N LYS A 690 12.29 -29.76 15.22
CA LYS A 690 12.36 -31.22 15.40
C LYS A 690 11.00 -31.86 15.14
N VAL A 691 10.98 -33.16 14.87
CA VAL A 691 9.75 -33.91 14.76
C VAL A 691 9.08 -33.98 16.12
N ALA A 692 7.80 -33.66 16.17
CA ALA A 692 7.02 -33.69 17.40
C ALA A 692 6.88 -35.11 17.95
N SER A 693 6.65 -35.24 19.23
CA SER A 693 6.28 -36.53 19.87
C SER A 693 4.92 -37.01 19.31
N GLU A 694 4.50 -38.20 19.72
CA GLU A 694 3.14 -38.64 19.40
C GLU A 694 2.11 -37.82 20.19
N VAL A 695 1.00 -37.50 19.54
CA VAL A 695 -0.09 -36.78 20.16
C VAL A 695 -0.69 -37.64 21.29
N PRO A 696 -0.89 -37.11 22.50
CA PRO A 696 -1.44 -37.87 23.60
C PRO A 696 -2.90 -38.29 23.33
N ILE A 697 -3.34 -39.36 23.95
CA ILE A 697 -4.75 -39.75 23.94
C ILE A 697 -5.46 -38.96 25.03
N LEU A 698 -6.43 -38.15 24.65
CA LEU A 698 -7.27 -37.39 25.58
C LEU A 698 -8.62 -38.10 25.72
N PRO A 699 -9.16 -38.25 26.95
CA PRO A 699 -10.47 -38.85 27.12
C PRO A 699 -11.57 -37.94 26.57
N VAL A 700 -12.56 -38.52 25.91
CA VAL A 700 -13.74 -37.80 25.48
C VAL A 700 -14.58 -37.44 26.71
N PRO A 701 -14.90 -36.16 26.94
CA PRO A 701 -15.62 -35.71 28.11
C PRO A 701 -17.08 -36.23 28.09
N SER A 702 -17.55 -36.64 29.26
CA SER A 702 -18.93 -37.03 29.47
C SER A 702 -19.89 -35.82 29.50
N LYS A 703 -19.40 -34.68 30.04
CA LYS A 703 -20.14 -33.40 30.10
C LYS A 703 -19.80 -32.50 28.92
N ILE A 704 -20.76 -31.70 28.46
CA ILE A 704 -20.58 -30.72 27.39
C ILE A 704 -19.97 -29.42 27.92
N GLU A 705 -20.36 -29.06 29.15
CA GLU A 705 -19.93 -27.81 29.78
C GLU A 705 -18.40 -27.73 29.88
N ASN A 706 -17.83 -26.62 29.44
CA ASN A 706 -16.39 -26.37 29.34
C ASN A 706 -15.60 -27.40 28.50
N SER A 707 -16.28 -28.17 27.64
CA SER A 707 -15.62 -29.05 26.68
C SER A 707 -15.25 -28.27 25.43
N VAL A 708 -14.11 -28.60 24.79
CA VAL A 708 -13.68 -28.03 23.52
C VAL A 708 -13.06 -29.11 22.62
N VAL A 709 -13.55 -29.22 21.41
CA VAL A 709 -12.93 -30.06 20.39
C VAL A 709 -11.64 -29.38 19.90
N TYR A 710 -10.52 -29.97 20.17
CA TYR A 710 -9.23 -29.47 19.74
C TYR A 710 -8.81 -30.14 18.43
N PHE A 711 -8.95 -29.42 17.31
CA PHE A 711 -8.41 -29.84 16.03
C PHE A 711 -6.95 -29.41 15.91
N SER A 712 -6.03 -30.25 16.42
CA SER A 712 -4.60 -30.06 16.23
C SER A 712 -4.24 -30.27 14.75
N THR A 713 -3.62 -29.28 14.15
CA THR A 713 -3.31 -29.29 12.72
C THR A 713 -2.11 -30.17 12.37
N CYS A 714 -2.07 -30.72 11.15
CA CYS A 714 -0.99 -31.64 10.76
C CYS A 714 0.41 -31.05 10.90
N VAL A 715 0.56 -29.74 10.69
CA VAL A 715 1.85 -29.05 10.84
C VAL A 715 2.29 -29.01 12.31
N ASN A 716 1.39 -28.75 13.25
CA ASN A 716 1.67 -28.72 14.69
C ASN A 716 1.75 -30.12 15.30
N ARG A 717 1.07 -31.12 14.74
CA ARG A 717 1.24 -32.52 15.15
C ARG A 717 2.60 -33.11 14.75
N ASN A 718 3.22 -32.60 13.70
CA ASN A 718 4.44 -33.15 13.15
C ASN A 718 5.71 -32.38 13.53
N LEU A 719 5.60 -31.12 13.92
CA LEU A 719 6.70 -30.23 14.17
C LEU A 719 6.63 -29.62 15.58
N GLN A 720 7.75 -29.68 16.30
CA GLN A 720 7.92 -29.03 17.59
C GLN A 720 7.92 -27.51 17.46
N GLU A 721 7.91 -26.79 18.57
CA GLU A 721 8.22 -25.37 18.63
C GLU A 721 9.68 -25.13 18.21
N LEU A 722 9.93 -24.08 17.46
CA LEU A 722 11.27 -23.71 17.01
C LEU A 722 12.12 -23.23 18.17
N GLN A 723 13.37 -23.66 18.16
CA GLN A 723 14.42 -23.18 19.05
C GLN A 723 15.39 -22.32 18.25
N GLY A 724 15.67 -21.09 18.72
CA GLY A 724 16.61 -20.13 18.15
C GLY A 724 17.29 -19.36 19.29
N LYS A 725 18.01 -18.30 18.98
CA LYS A 725 18.49 -17.35 19.99
C LYS A 725 17.27 -16.79 20.77
N GLY A 726 17.43 -16.55 22.08
CA GLY A 726 16.34 -16.05 22.91
C GLY A 726 15.41 -17.15 23.42
N SER A 727 15.90 -18.38 23.61
CA SER A 727 15.14 -19.46 24.29
C SER A 727 14.86 -19.08 25.75
N ILE A 728 13.57 -18.96 26.06
CA ILE A 728 13.08 -18.56 27.38
C ILE A 728 12.93 -19.79 28.33
N ASP A 729 13.55 -20.89 28.00
CA ASP A 729 13.41 -22.11 28.80
C ASP A 729 14.21 -21.98 30.09
N SER A 730 13.52 -21.64 31.16
CA SER A 730 14.06 -21.96 32.50
C SER A 730 14.15 -23.48 32.62
N PRO A 731 15.21 -24.03 33.21
CA PRO A 731 15.37 -25.50 33.41
C PRO A 731 14.19 -26.17 34.13
N ALA A 732 13.41 -25.44 34.89
CA ALA A 732 12.24 -25.93 35.62
C ALA A 732 10.96 -26.14 34.77
N LYS A 733 10.89 -25.56 33.58
CA LYS A 733 9.74 -25.72 32.63
C LYS A 733 10.12 -26.44 31.32
N ALA A 734 11.32 -27.03 31.27
CA ALA A 734 11.80 -27.84 30.17
C ALA A 734 11.04 -29.17 30.12
N GLY A 735 10.05 -29.28 29.25
CA GLY A 735 9.28 -30.52 29.05
C GLY A 735 8.21 -30.45 28.02
N LYS A 736 7.79 -29.24 27.63
CA LYS A 736 6.80 -29.06 26.57
C LYS A 736 7.45 -28.48 25.31
N GLU A 737 7.76 -29.38 24.38
CA GLU A 737 8.39 -28.97 23.10
C GLU A 737 7.38 -28.92 21.95
N ASN A 738 6.17 -29.45 22.13
CA ASN A 738 5.16 -29.52 21.09
C ASN A 738 4.11 -28.42 21.26
N THR A 739 3.66 -27.81 20.17
CA THR A 739 2.57 -26.83 20.19
C THR A 739 1.30 -27.39 20.84
N PHE A 740 0.97 -28.66 20.56
CA PHE A 740 -0.24 -29.25 21.12
C PHE A 740 -0.17 -29.47 22.64
N ASP A 741 1.00 -29.70 23.24
CA ASP A 741 1.15 -29.78 24.69
C ASP A 741 0.84 -28.43 25.34
N HIS A 742 1.34 -27.34 24.75
CA HIS A 742 1.03 -25.97 25.21
C HIS A 742 -0.46 -25.64 25.07
N VAL A 743 -1.09 -26.01 23.95
CA VAL A 743 -2.53 -25.76 23.75
C VAL A 743 -3.36 -26.55 24.76
N ILE A 744 -3.06 -27.82 25.00
CA ILE A 744 -3.77 -28.64 25.99
C ILE A 744 -3.64 -28.04 27.38
N SER A 745 -2.42 -27.71 27.79
CA SER A 745 -2.16 -27.08 29.07
C SER A 745 -2.87 -25.76 29.25
N LEU A 746 -2.80 -24.88 28.23
CA LEU A 746 -3.45 -23.58 28.23
C LEU A 746 -4.97 -23.69 28.39
N LEU A 747 -5.59 -24.61 27.65
CA LEU A 747 -7.03 -24.86 27.75
C LEU A 747 -7.41 -25.41 29.13
N GLN A 748 -6.60 -26.33 29.69
CA GLN A 748 -6.84 -26.85 31.02
C GLN A 748 -6.69 -25.78 32.12
N LYS A 749 -5.69 -24.89 32.03
CA LYS A 749 -5.52 -23.74 32.93
C LYS A 749 -6.72 -22.80 32.88
N ALA A 750 -7.34 -22.63 31.69
CA ALA A 750 -8.56 -21.86 31.52
C ALA A 750 -9.83 -22.63 31.93
N GLY A 751 -9.72 -23.82 32.51
CA GLY A 751 -10.85 -24.64 32.98
C GLY A 751 -11.58 -25.40 31.88
N PHE A 752 -11.02 -25.52 30.71
CA PHE A 752 -11.59 -26.33 29.61
C PHE A 752 -11.11 -27.78 29.69
N THR A 753 -11.95 -28.69 29.14
CA THR A 753 -11.60 -30.09 28.91
C THR A 753 -11.41 -30.29 27.39
N PRO A 754 -10.15 -30.17 26.86
CA PRO A 754 -9.87 -30.41 25.47
C PRO A 754 -9.89 -31.91 25.15
N PHE A 755 -10.38 -32.25 23.95
CA PHE A 755 -10.29 -33.60 23.40
C PHE A 755 -10.19 -33.54 21.87
N PHE A 756 -9.65 -34.60 21.27
CA PHE A 756 -9.45 -34.65 19.82
C PHE A 756 -10.64 -35.28 19.09
N PRO A 757 -10.91 -34.87 17.83
CA PRO A 757 -11.81 -35.61 16.96
C PRO A 757 -11.22 -36.98 16.62
N ASP A 758 -12.09 -37.94 16.35
CA ASP A 758 -11.68 -39.28 15.98
C ASP A 758 -10.79 -39.29 14.71
N HIS A 759 -9.88 -40.25 14.65
CA HIS A 759 -8.97 -40.43 13.52
C HIS A 759 -8.13 -39.19 13.18
N LEU A 760 -7.75 -38.35 14.17
CA LEU A 760 -7.03 -37.09 14.01
C LEU A 760 -5.87 -37.16 13.00
N GLY A 761 -5.05 -38.25 13.02
CA GLY A 761 -3.92 -38.44 12.08
C GLY A 761 -4.32 -38.60 10.60
N GLY A 762 -5.62 -38.75 10.33
CA GLY A 762 -6.16 -38.79 8.95
C GLY A 762 -6.81 -37.49 8.52
N LEU A 763 -6.87 -36.48 9.41
CA LEU A 763 -7.57 -35.21 9.17
C LEU A 763 -6.60 -34.10 8.76
N CYS A 764 -7.05 -33.28 7.82
CA CYS A 764 -6.31 -32.11 7.33
C CYS A 764 -7.29 -31.00 6.95
N CYS A 765 -6.86 -29.74 7.12
CA CYS A 765 -7.60 -28.56 6.63
C CYS A 765 -7.64 -28.45 5.09
N GLY A 766 -6.95 -29.31 4.34
CA GLY A 766 -6.93 -29.35 2.89
C GLY A 766 -6.16 -28.25 2.18
N GLN A 767 -5.58 -27.29 2.89
CA GLN A 767 -4.83 -26.18 2.30
C GLN A 767 -3.77 -26.60 1.27
N PRO A 768 -2.95 -27.65 1.50
CA PRO A 768 -1.97 -28.11 0.50
C PRO A 768 -2.62 -28.56 -0.81
N PHE A 769 -3.75 -29.26 -0.73
CA PHE A 769 -4.49 -29.73 -1.91
C PHE A 769 -5.18 -28.58 -2.66
N THR A 770 -5.77 -27.64 -1.91
CA THR A 770 -6.37 -26.43 -2.48
C THR A 770 -5.31 -25.58 -3.20
N SER A 771 -4.12 -25.44 -2.61
CA SER A 771 -3.01 -24.71 -3.23
C SER A 771 -2.47 -25.40 -4.49
N ALA A 772 -2.46 -26.73 -4.51
CA ALA A 772 -2.05 -27.53 -5.67
C ALA A 772 -3.14 -27.70 -6.75
N LYS A 773 -4.33 -27.06 -6.59
CA LYS A 773 -5.53 -27.26 -7.45
C LYS A 773 -6.00 -28.72 -7.55
N ALA A 774 -5.72 -29.52 -6.53
CA ALA A 774 -6.18 -30.89 -6.38
C ALA A 774 -7.58 -30.92 -5.73
N ASN A 775 -8.57 -30.38 -6.47
CA ASN A 775 -9.91 -30.09 -5.92
C ASN A 775 -10.65 -31.35 -5.42
N ARG A 776 -10.43 -32.52 -6.04
CA ARG A 776 -11.02 -33.77 -5.61
C ARG A 776 -10.50 -34.21 -4.24
N GLU A 777 -9.19 -34.11 -4.06
CA GLU A 777 -8.50 -34.45 -2.83
C GLU A 777 -8.84 -33.45 -1.72
N ALA A 778 -8.92 -32.17 -2.07
CA ALA A 778 -9.34 -31.10 -1.14
C ALA A 778 -10.79 -31.35 -0.64
N LYS A 779 -11.71 -31.67 -1.56
CA LYS A 779 -13.11 -31.98 -1.21
C LYS A 779 -13.22 -33.26 -0.33
N SER A 780 -12.48 -34.30 -0.65
CA SER A 780 -12.43 -35.50 0.18
C SER A 780 -11.91 -35.26 1.59
N MET A 781 -10.92 -34.33 1.74
CA MET A 781 -10.46 -33.93 3.08
C MET A 781 -11.53 -33.11 3.82
N ALA A 782 -12.24 -32.21 3.14
CA ALA A 782 -13.34 -31.46 3.74
C ALA A 782 -14.46 -32.39 4.26
N GLU A 783 -14.87 -33.36 3.46
CA GLU A 783 -15.89 -34.37 3.83
C GLU A 783 -15.47 -35.18 5.07
N LYS A 784 -14.21 -35.64 5.13
CA LYS A 784 -13.67 -36.39 6.28
C LYS A 784 -13.62 -35.51 7.53
N LEU A 785 -13.15 -34.28 7.37
CA LEU A 785 -13.05 -33.33 8.50
C LEU A 785 -14.44 -32.95 9.00
N ASN A 786 -15.38 -32.69 8.10
CA ASN A 786 -16.78 -32.39 8.46
C ASN A 786 -17.40 -33.49 9.30
N GLN A 787 -17.31 -34.75 8.84
CA GLN A 787 -17.86 -35.92 9.55
C GLN A 787 -17.22 -36.06 10.94
N ALA A 788 -15.90 -35.93 11.05
CA ALA A 788 -15.20 -36.05 12.33
C ALA A 788 -15.58 -34.91 13.30
N LEU A 789 -15.67 -33.67 12.81
CA LEU A 789 -16.05 -32.54 13.64
C LEU A 789 -17.52 -32.60 14.05
N LEU A 790 -18.45 -32.97 13.16
CA LEU A 790 -19.87 -33.12 13.52
C LEU A 790 -20.06 -34.11 14.66
N THR A 791 -19.38 -35.26 14.57
CA THR A 791 -19.45 -36.29 15.64
C THR A 791 -18.85 -35.78 16.92
N ALA A 792 -17.63 -35.21 16.86
CA ALA A 792 -16.92 -34.72 18.06
C ALA A 792 -17.66 -33.56 18.73
N THR A 793 -18.25 -32.64 17.96
CA THR A 793 -19.00 -31.49 18.49
C THR A 793 -20.39 -31.83 18.98
N ARG A 794 -20.83 -33.10 18.90
CA ARG A 794 -22.23 -33.51 19.13
C ARG A 794 -23.21 -32.65 18.32
N TYR A 795 -22.90 -32.53 17.02
CA TYR A 795 -23.69 -31.74 16.07
C TYR A 795 -23.75 -30.24 16.35
N GLY A 796 -22.66 -29.67 16.93
CA GLY A 796 -22.51 -28.23 17.16
C GLY A 796 -22.71 -27.75 18.59
N GLU A 797 -22.92 -28.65 19.56
CA GLU A 797 -23.05 -28.29 20.98
C GLU A 797 -21.69 -27.91 21.60
N ILE A 798 -20.58 -28.47 21.11
CA ILE A 798 -19.23 -28.23 21.62
C ILE A 798 -18.44 -27.42 20.59
N PRO A 799 -17.79 -26.30 20.99
CA PRO A 799 -17.01 -25.50 20.06
C PRO A 799 -15.72 -26.19 19.63
N VAL A 800 -15.21 -25.74 18.46
CA VAL A 800 -13.94 -26.22 17.87
C VAL A 800 -12.87 -25.15 17.97
N TYR A 801 -11.70 -25.54 18.49
CA TYR A 801 -10.47 -24.76 18.45
C TYR A 801 -9.47 -25.35 17.45
N VAL A 802 -8.82 -24.50 16.63
CA VAL A 802 -7.85 -24.87 15.61
C VAL A 802 -6.53 -24.13 15.87
N ASP A 803 -5.43 -24.81 16.05
CA ASP A 803 -4.15 -24.31 16.55
C ASP A 803 -3.22 -23.63 15.50
N ASN A 804 -3.69 -23.38 14.30
CA ASN A 804 -2.87 -22.75 13.24
C ASN A 804 -3.74 -21.88 12.35
N ALA A 805 -3.52 -20.59 12.36
CA ALA A 805 -4.38 -19.61 11.72
C ALA A 805 -4.63 -19.85 10.20
N PRO A 806 -3.66 -20.26 9.37
CA PRO A 806 -3.93 -20.59 7.97
C PRO A 806 -4.91 -21.77 7.80
N CYS A 807 -4.83 -22.75 8.69
CA CYS A 807 -5.72 -23.91 8.67
C CYS A 807 -7.14 -23.54 9.12
N ALA A 808 -7.25 -22.74 10.19
CA ALA A 808 -8.53 -22.23 10.66
C ALA A 808 -9.24 -21.40 9.57
N LEU A 809 -8.52 -20.50 8.90
CA LEU A 809 -9.09 -19.72 7.78
C LEU A 809 -9.61 -20.63 6.66
N GLN A 810 -8.86 -21.68 6.29
CA GLN A 810 -9.30 -22.61 5.25
C GLN A 810 -10.57 -23.40 5.66
N VAL A 811 -10.69 -23.81 6.93
CA VAL A 811 -11.89 -24.49 7.43
C VAL A 811 -13.10 -23.54 7.47
N HIS A 812 -12.90 -22.28 7.85
CA HIS A 812 -13.93 -21.25 7.74
C HIS A 812 -14.37 -20.98 6.29
N ASP A 813 -13.43 -20.94 5.35
CA ASP A 813 -13.76 -20.79 3.92
C ASP A 813 -14.57 -21.98 3.41
N TRP A 814 -14.28 -23.21 3.88
CA TRP A 814 -15.07 -24.38 3.59
C TRP A 814 -16.47 -24.36 4.21
N GLN A 815 -16.61 -23.82 5.43
CA GLN A 815 -17.92 -23.63 6.06
C GLN A 815 -18.78 -22.66 5.27
N LYS A 816 -18.24 -21.52 4.85
CA LYS A 816 -18.91 -20.55 3.97
C LYS A 816 -19.30 -21.16 2.61
N ALA A 817 -18.51 -22.12 2.12
CA ALA A 817 -18.78 -22.82 0.87
C ALA A 817 -19.72 -24.04 1.04
N GLY A 818 -20.25 -24.31 2.23
CA GLY A 818 -21.13 -25.43 2.54
C GLY A 818 -20.45 -26.81 2.55
N LEU A 819 -19.12 -26.85 2.63
CA LEU A 819 -18.35 -28.11 2.72
C LEU A 819 -18.13 -28.56 4.16
N ILE A 820 -18.23 -27.66 5.10
CA ILE A 820 -18.29 -27.89 6.55
C ILE A 820 -19.65 -27.41 7.03
N ASP A 821 -20.29 -28.20 7.88
CA ASP A 821 -21.63 -27.95 8.37
C ASP A 821 -21.71 -26.66 9.20
N GLU A 822 -22.71 -25.83 8.96
CA GLU A 822 -22.90 -24.55 9.62
C GLU A 822 -23.20 -24.63 11.12
N ARG A 823 -23.71 -25.78 11.59
CA ARG A 823 -23.96 -26.03 13.01
C ARG A 823 -22.68 -26.12 13.84
N ILE A 824 -21.54 -26.42 13.24
CA ILE A 824 -20.24 -26.52 13.93
C ILE A 824 -19.85 -25.11 14.38
N ILE A 825 -19.76 -24.87 15.69
CA ILE A 825 -19.26 -23.61 16.24
C ILE A 825 -17.75 -23.57 16.06
N LEU A 826 -17.32 -22.86 15.03
CA LEU A 826 -15.90 -22.70 14.67
C LEU A 826 -15.46 -21.28 15.00
N TYR A 827 -14.67 -21.11 16.04
CA TYR A 827 -14.08 -19.82 16.37
C TYR A 827 -12.86 -19.49 15.51
N ARG A 828 -12.61 -18.21 15.24
CA ARG A 828 -11.29 -17.77 14.83
C ARG A 828 -10.33 -18.00 16.01
N PRO A 829 -9.09 -18.48 15.77
CA PRO A 829 -8.17 -18.82 16.88
C PRO A 829 -7.95 -17.65 17.86
N THR A 830 -7.70 -16.45 17.33
CA THR A 830 -7.50 -15.24 18.16
C THR A 830 -8.76 -14.86 18.95
N GLU A 831 -9.92 -14.99 18.35
CA GLU A 831 -11.21 -14.70 18.97
C GLU A 831 -11.50 -15.62 20.15
N PHE A 832 -11.29 -16.94 19.97
CA PHE A 832 -11.47 -17.91 21.04
C PHE A 832 -10.54 -17.62 22.21
N LEU A 833 -9.26 -17.39 21.92
CA LEU A 833 -8.28 -17.10 22.96
C LEU A 833 -8.59 -15.80 23.71
N VAL A 834 -9.07 -14.75 23.04
CA VAL A 834 -9.40 -13.46 23.69
C VAL A 834 -10.69 -13.54 24.48
N LYS A 835 -11.73 -14.20 23.94
CA LYS A 835 -13.07 -14.21 24.55
C LYS A 835 -13.24 -15.27 25.62
N GLU A 836 -12.71 -16.46 25.36
CA GLU A 836 -12.98 -17.64 26.20
C GLU A 836 -11.83 -18.03 27.10
N VAL A 837 -10.57 -17.86 26.62
CA VAL A 837 -9.40 -18.36 27.36
C VAL A 837 -8.78 -17.26 28.23
N LEU A 838 -8.39 -16.13 27.67
CA LEU A 838 -7.66 -15.06 28.37
C LEU A 838 -8.38 -14.55 29.62
N PRO A 839 -9.72 -14.37 29.66
CA PRO A 839 -10.43 -13.90 30.88
C PRO A 839 -10.40 -14.89 32.05
N ARG A 840 -10.06 -16.16 31.79
CA ARG A 840 -10.01 -17.24 32.80
C ARG A 840 -8.59 -17.55 33.27
N LEU A 841 -7.57 -16.84 32.69
CA LEU A 841 -6.17 -17.04 33.04
C LEU A 841 -5.70 -16.01 34.04
N THR A 842 -4.84 -16.45 34.99
CA THR A 842 -4.01 -15.58 35.82
C THR A 842 -2.64 -15.49 35.18
N ILE A 843 -2.24 -14.30 34.71
CA ILE A 843 -0.91 -14.06 34.12
C ILE A 843 0.06 -13.65 35.23
N GLU A 844 1.09 -14.43 35.46
CA GLU A 844 2.09 -14.20 36.54
C GLU A 844 3.39 -13.59 36.02
N GLU A 845 3.93 -14.15 34.93
CA GLU A 845 5.22 -13.72 34.39
C GLU A 845 5.02 -13.10 33.00
N LYS A 846 5.52 -11.89 32.80
CA LYS A 846 5.58 -11.26 31.48
C LYS A 846 7.02 -11.26 30.97
N LEU A 847 7.13 -11.35 29.65
CA LEU A 847 8.34 -11.05 28.91
C LEU A 847 8.63 -9.55 28.95
N ASP A 848 9.88 -9.15 28.84
CA ASP A 848 10.21 -7.74 28.73
C ASP A 848 9.81 -7.21 27.35
N ARG A 849 10.36 -7.81 26.27
CA ARG A 849 10.15 -7.34 24.90
C ARG A 849 9.81 -8.48 23.94
N LEU A 850 8.69 -8.36 23.27
CA LEU A 850 8.19 -9.34 22.31
C LEU A 850 8.09 -8.75 20.89
N LEU A 851 8.67 -9.45 19.91
CA LEU A 851 8.51 -9.13 18.50
C LEU A 851 7.32 -9.92 17.91
N LEU A 852 6.24 -9.24 17.56
CA LEU A 852 5.02 -9.87 17.09
C LEU A 852 4.89 -9.81 15.57
N HIS A 853 4.77 -10.97 14.92
CA HIS A 853 4.38 -11.06 13.51
C HIS A 853 2.92 -11.49 13.37
N THR A 854 2.10 -10.64 12.75
CA THR A 854 0.72 -10.96 12.40
C THR A 854 0.67 -11.73 11.10
N PRO A 855 0.32 -13.03 11.09
CA PRO A 855 0.19 -13.79 9.85
C PRO A 855 -0.91 -13.22 8.93
N CYS A 856 -0.70 -13.33 7.63
CA CYS A 856 -1.69 -12.92 6.63
C CYS A 856 -3.08 -13.56 6.83
N SER A 857 -3.14 -14.78 7.36
CA SER A 857 -4.39 -15.47 7.69
C SER A 857 -5.14 -14.83 8.85
N VAL A 858 -4.43 -14.35 9.87
CA VAL A 858 -5.02 -13.60 11.01
C VAL A 858 -5.53 -12.25 10.53
N ALA A 859 -4.72 -11.52 9.77
CA ALA A 859 -5.11 -10.22 9.22
C ALA A 859 -6.36 -10.31 8.32
N LYS A 860 -6.41 -11.31 7.42
CA LYS A 860 -7.58 -11.57 6.57
C LYS A 860 -8.84 -11.96 7.34
N ALA A 861 -8.68 -12.60 8.48
CA ALA A 861 -9.80 -12.97 9.37
C ALA A 861 -10.22 -11.82 10.31
N GLY A 862 -9.59 -10.64 10.25
CA GLY A 862 -9.88 -9.51 11.12
C GLY A 862 -9.37 -9.66 12.56
N GLY A 863 -8.48 -10.62 12.83
CA GLY A 863 -7.99 -10.97 14.17
C GLY A 863 -6.72 -10.24 14.64
N SER A 864 -6.26 -9.21 13.92
CA SER A 864 -4.99 -8.54 14.23
C SER A 864 -4.98 -7.86 15.60
N GLN A 865 -6.07 -7.20 15.98
CA GLN A 865 -6.21 -6.56 17.30
C GLN A 865 -6.30 -7.58 18.42
N ASP A 866 -7.00 -8.68 18.20
CA ASP A 866 -7.09 -9.79 19.16
C ASP A 866 -5.69 -10.38 19.41
N LEU A 867 -4.91 -10.61 18.33
CA LEU A 867 -3.56 -11.11 18.45
C LEU A 867 -2.64 -10.14 19.22
N LEU A 868 -2.77 -8.84 18.96
CA LEU A 868 -2.03 -7.81 19.70
C LEU A 868 -2.42 -7.79 21.18
N LYS A 869 -3.72 -7.97 21.52
CA LYS A 869 -4.21 -8.07 22.89
C LYS A 869 -3.62 -9.28 23.61
N LEU A 870 -3.56 -10.44 22.96
CA LEU A 870 -2.94 -11.65 23.50
C LEU A 870 -1.43 -11.44 23.75
N ALA A 871 -0.73 -10.83 22.81
CA ALA A 871 0.70 -10.54 22.96
C ALA A 871 0.98 -9.57 24.12
N LYS A 872 0.16 -8.52 24.29
CA LYS A 872 0.26 -7.57 25.43
C LYS A 872 -0.05 -8.21 26.79
N ALA A 873 -0.80 -9.29 26.80
CA ALA A 873 -0.97 -10.08 28.02
C ALA A 873 0.33 -10.80 28.41
N CYS A 874 1.14 -11.21 27.42
CA CYS A 874 2.38 -11.96 27.64
C CYS A 874 3.64 -11.11 27.80
N ALA A 875 3.63 -9.83 27.39
CA ALA A 875 4.83 -9.00 27.38
C ALA A 875 4.56 -7.56 27.83
N ASN A 876 5.58 -6.94 28.43
CA ASN A 876 5.54 -5.53 28.85
C ASN A 876 5.60 -4.60 27.65
N GLU A 877 6.45 -4.90 26.67
CA GLU A 877 6.56 -4.19 25.41
C GLU A 877 6.32 -5.15 24.24
N VAL A 878 5.44 -4.77 23.31
CA VAL A 878 5.14 -5.53 22.08
C VAL A 878 5.41 -4.64 20.88
N VAL A 879 6.33 -5.08 20.03
CA VAL A 879 6.68 -4.40 18.78
C VAL A 879 6.24 -5.27 17.60
N LEU A 880 5.60 -4.65 16.60
CA LEU A 880 5.17 -5.34 15.38
C LEU A 880 6.33 -5.43 14.39
N THR A 881 6.42 -6.54 13.65
CA THR A 881 7.43 -6.71 12.59
C THR A 881 7.26 -5.73 11.42
N ASN A 882 6.11 -5.06 11.30
CA ASN A 882 5.74 -4.18 10.17
C ASN A 882 5.86 -4.86 8.79
N ILE A 883 5.80 -6.18 8.74
CA ILE A 883 5.79 -7.00 7.53
C ILE A 883 4.41 -7.62 7.37
N GLU A 884 3.74 -7.34 6.26
CA GLU A 884 2.40 -7.86 6.00
C GLU A 884 2.37 -9.35 5.63
N CYS A 885 3.47 -9.87 5.12
CA CYS A 885 3.63 -11.27 4.76
C CYS A 885 5.09 -11.69 4.91
N CYS A 886 5.35 -12.75 5.65
CA CYS A 886 6.70 -13.31 5.77
C CYS A 886 7.25 -13.94 4.48
N GLY A 887 6.43 -14.10 3.44
CA GLY A 887 6.84 -14.67 2.16
C GLY A 887 6.99 -16.20 2.14
N PHE A 888 6.89 -16.90 3.28
CA PHE A 888 7.05 -18.37 3.31
C PHE A 888 5.91 -19.10 2.59
N ALA A 889 4.68 -18.63 2.75
CA ALA A 889 3.52 -19.09 1.98
C ALA A 889 3.30 -20.62 1.93
N GLY A 890 3.36 -21.28 3.08
CA GLY A 890 3.16 -22.73 3.20
C GLY A 890 4.25 -23.53 2.49
N ALA A 891 3.88 -24.39 1.53
CA ALA A 891 4.84 -25.22 0.81
C ALA A 891 5.80 -24.43 -0.11
N LYS A 892 5.45 -23.20 -0.49
CA LYS A 892 6.29 -22.35 -1.34
C LYS A 892 7.60 -21.95 -0.69
N GLY A 893 7.66 -21.77 0.62
CA GLY A 893 8.89 -21.49 1.32
C GLY A 893 9.96 -22.57 1.16
N PHE A 894 9.56 -23.78 0.74
CA PHE A 894 10.50 -24.84 0.40
C PHE A 894 10.85 -24.88 -1.09
N THR A 895 9.99 -24.41 -1.99
CA THR A 895 10.17 -24.52 -3.45
C THR A 895 10.59 -23.20 -4.12
N VAL A 896 10.34 -22.07 -3.49
CA VAL A 896 10.70 -20.72 -3.95
C VAL A 896 11.14 -19.90 -2.72
N PRO A 897 12.22 -20.32 -2.03
CA PRO A 897 12.67 -19.73 -0.76
C PRO A 897 13.02 -18.26 -0.87
N GLU A 898 13.42 -17.81 -2.05
CA GLU A 898 13.78 -16.41 -2.35
C GLU A 898 12.62 -15.42 -2.11
N ILE A 899 11.35 -15.88 -2.10
CA ILE A 899 10.21 -15.01 -1.71
C ILE A 899 10.29 -14.68 -0.23
N ASN A 900 10.62 -15.68 0.61
CA ASN A 900 10.77 -15.48 2.04
C ASN A 900 11.98 -14.59 2.34
N GLU A 901 13.12 -14.87 1.74
CA GLU A 901 14.34 -14.09 1.87
C GLU A 901 14.10 -12.62 1.47
N ASN A 902 13.45 -12.38 0.32
CA ASN A 902 13.17 -11.03 -0.16
C ASN A 902 12.22 -10.27 0.76
N SER A 903 11.17 -10.93 1.23
CA SER A 903 10.20 -10.30 2.13
C SER A 903 10.84 -9.89 3.46
N LEU A 904 11.73 -10.72 4.00
CA LEU A 904 12.35 -10.53 5.28
C LEU A 904 13.57 -9.60 5.26
N LYS A 905 14.09 -9.21 4.10
CA LYS A 905 15.09 -8.12 3.97
C LYS A 905 14.62 -6.81 4.62
N ARG A 906 13.31 -6.64 4.78
CA ARG A 906 12.68 -5.49 5.47
C ARG A 906 12.76 -5.59 7.01
N LEU A 907 13.25 -6.70 7.54
CA LEU A 907 13.47 -6.95 8.96
C LEU A 907 14.95 -7.25 9.18
N PRO A 908 15.81 -6.25 9.31
CA PRO A 908 17.24 -6.45 9.46
C PRO A 908 17.58 -7.16 10.78
N ALA A 909 18.63 -7.96 10.78
CA ALA A 909 18.99 -8.81 11.92
C ALA A 909 19.32 -8.01 13.20
N ASP A 910 19.94 -6.84 13.04
CA ASP A 910 20.23 -5.91 14.15
C ASP A 910 18.98 -5.35 14.82
N ALA A 911 17.92 -5.17 14.07
CA ALA A 911 16.64 -4.72 14.63
C ALA A 911 15.96 -5.76 15.53
N VAL A 912 16.38 -7.03 15.45
CA VAL A 912 15.80 -8.13 16.25
C VAL A 912 16.62 -8.51 17.49
N GLU A 913 17.87 -8.06 17.61
CA GLU A 913 18.76 -8.41 18.72
C GLU A 913 18.26 -7.92 20.09
N GLN A 914 17.43 -6.91 20.10
CA GLN A 914 16.84 -6.30 21.31
C GLN A 914 15.61 -7.03 21.87
N PHE A 915 15.15 -8.11 21.22
CA PHE A 915 13.96 -8.84 21.64
C PHE A 915 14.31 -10.17 22.29
N ASP A 916 13.56 -10.54 23.32
CA ASP A 916 13.71 -11.80 24.00
C ASP A 916 13.27 -12.96 23.11
N ILE A 917 12.16 -12.73 22.39
CA ILE A 917 11.52 -13.75 21.57
C ILE A 917 10.60 -13.13 20.53
N GLY A 918 10.29 -13.88 19.47
CA GLY A 918 9.23 -13.58 18.52
C GLY A 918 7.98 -14.43 18.72
N ALA A 919 6.84 -13.93 18.24
CA ALA A 919 5.57 -14.67 18.22
C ALA A 919 4.88 -14.62 16.87
N SER A 920 4.25 -15.75 16.49
CA SER A 920 3.36 -15.84 15.33
C SER A 920 2.41 -17.03 15.43
N MET A 921 1.15 -16.87 14.99
CA MET A 921 0.14 -17.95 14.95
C MET A 921 0.19 -18.79 13.67
N SER A 922 1.32 -18.86 13.01
CA SER A 922 1.50 -19.71 11.82
C SER A 922 2.85 -20.38 11.88
N LYS A 923 2.87 -21.71 11.95
CA LYS A 923 4.10 -22.51 12.01
C LYS A 923 5.06 -22.22 10.85
N THR A 924 4.54 -22.02 9.65
CA THR A 924 5.38 -21.70 8.49
C THR A 924 5.96 -20.29 8.55
N CYS A 925 5.25 -19.31 9.14
CA CYS A 925 5.83 -17.99 9.44
C CYS A 925 6.90 -18.10 10.52
N GLN A 926 6.69 -18.89 11.59
CA GLN A 926 7.70 -19.16 12.63
C GLN A 926 8.98 -19.69 11.99
N ILE A 927 8.89 -20.70 11.11
CA ILE A 927 10.06 -21.29 10.42
C ILE A 927 10.80 -20.22 9.60
N GLY A 928 10.09 -19.48 8.76
CA GLY A 928 10.70 -18.48 7.88
C GLY A 928 11.35 -17.33 8.63
N LEU A 929 10.67 -16.80 9.66
CA LEU A 929 11.17 -15.71 10.49
C LEU A 929 12.37 -16.15 11.31
N THR A 930 12.30 -17.31 11.98
CA THR A 930 13.44 -17.84 12.78
C THR A 930 14.65 -18.14 11.89
N SER A 931 14.43 -18.73 10.71
CA SER A 931 15.53 -19.04 9.76
C SER A 931 16.24 -17.79 9.28
N HIS A 932 15.53 -16.67 9.12
CA HIS A 932 16.10 -15.41 8.64
C HIS A 932 16.77 -14.62 9.76
N THR A 933 16.09 -14.48 10.91
CA THR A 933 16.54 -13.59 11.99
C THR A 933 17.41 -14.27 13.04
N GLY A 934 17.35 -15.60 13.13
CA GLY A 934 17.95 -16.36 14.23
C GLY A 934 17.20 -16.24 15.57
N LEU A 935 16.24 -15.31 15.69
CA LEU A 935 15.37 -15.17 16.86
C LEU A 935 14.33 -16.28 16.88
N SER A 936 14.07 -16.89 18.03
CA SER A 936 13.04 -17.93 18.18
C SER A 936 11.63 -17.34 18.05
N PHE A 937 10.87 -17.72 17.01
CA PHE A 937 9.45 -17.38 16.91
C PHE A 937 8.60 -18.55 17.39
N LYS A 938 7.79 -18.31 18.42
CA LYS A 938 6.89 -19.29 19.06
C LYS A 938 5.42 -19.04 18.67
N SER A 939 4.57 -20.04 18.96
CA SER A 939 3.13 -19.81 18.91
C SER A 939 2.68 -18.92 20.06
N ILE A 940 1.59 -18.15 19.86
CA ILE A 940 1.04 -17.30 20.92
C ILE A 940 0.49 -18.14 22.07
N GLU A 941 0.01 -19.34 21.77
CA GLU A 941 -0.47 -20.33 22.73
C GLU A 941 0.66 -20.78 23.68
N ALA A 942 1.85 -21.02 23.14
CA ALA A 942 3.01 -21.39 23.94
C ALA A 942 3.44 -20.27 24.89
N LEU A 943 3.34 -19.00 24.43
CA LEU A 943 3.64 -17.84 25.28
C LEU A 943 2.59 -17.65 26.37
N LEU A 944 1.30 -17.76 26.04
CA LEU A 944 0.21 -17.69 27.02
C LEU A 944 0.31 -18.81 28.06
N ASP A 945 0.52 -20.05 27.63
CA ASP A 945 0.69 -21.20 28.53
C ASP A 945 1.86 -20.98 29.51
N ARG A 946 2.96 -20.38 29.04
CA ARG A 946 4.10 -20.05 29.85
C ARG A 946 3.81 -18.95 30.87
N CYS A 947 3.17 -17.86 30.43
CA CYS A 947 2.92 -16.68 31.26
C CYS A 947 1.79 -16.89 32.26
N ALA A 948 0.91 -17.87 32.06
CA ALA A 948 -0.22 -18.18 32.90
C ALA A 948 0.12 -19.23 33.98
N LEU A 949 -0.56 -19.14 35.15
CA LEU A 949 -0.57 -20.14 36.19
C LEU A 949 -1.22 -21.46 35.77
#